data_3ddcc5770dbcae2fbfb7c65ee83c18cf
#
_entry.id   3ddcc5770dbcae2fbfb7c65ee83c18cf
#
_cell.length_a   1.000
_cell.length_b   1.000
_cell.length_c   1.000
_cell.angle_alpha   90.00
_cell.angle_beta   90.00
_cell.angle_gamma   90.00
#
_symmetry.space_group_name_H-M   'P 1'
#
loop_
_entity.id
_entity.type
_entity.pdbx_description
1 polymer ?
#
loop_
_entity_poly.entity_id
_entity_poly.type
_entity_poly.pdbx_seq_one_letter_code
_entity_poly.pdbx_strand_id
1 'polypeptide(L)'
;MVRADGEGRARTVLLRLLEHARSRSKLDVAALTSTDYINTISADDEAPYPGDEQLEHDIRRLLRWNAAITVQRAQRPGVGVGGHISTYASAVTLYEVGMNHFWRGQDAPGGGDQVFFQGHAAPGMYARAFLEGRMSEADLDGFRQEKSAAPHGLPSYPHPRMLPKFWQFPTVSMGLGPMDAIYQASFDKYLTNRGVKDCSDQHVWAFLGDGEMDEPESRGFLQVAANEELDNLTFVINCNLQRLDGPVRGNGKIVQELESTFRGAGWNVIKVIWGSGWDPLLAADQDGALVDLMNNTRDGDYQTFKANDGGYVRREFFGRDPRTLAMVEGWSDDQIWALRRGGHDYRKMYTAYKAAVDTKGAPTVVLACTIKGYDLGSHFAGRNATHQMKKLNLEDLKAFRDRLGIPISDAVLEADPYRAPYYNPGPGDERIEYLLERRRTLGGFVPERRTAHKALALPDASHYDGVKRGSGKQQVATTMAFVRLLKDLMRDKSFAPRVVPIIPDEARTFGMDSFFPTIKIYNPHGQNYTPVDHELMLSYREARNGQILHTGINEAGSTAAFIAAGTAYSTQGVAMVPVYIFYSMFGFQRTGDSFWAAADQMTRGFILGGTAGRTTLTGEGTQHMDGQSPLLASTNPAVVSYDPAYAYEIAHIVESGLQRMYGPADESVMYYLTVYNEPIVQPKEPEGVDAEGIVKGMHLVHPGSFEGVNEDARRAQILASGVACAVGAGGPGAAQVRFRDRRRCVERHLLDRAAPRCDGRRRAGLPAPRGSPPHPLSGLPAGRRARSGGRGERLHAAGARPDRPVGARRLRLAGGRRLRLLGHPGGGAPVLPHRRPLDRGAGAPDAGRQGRGARRVGAAGRAEVRPAQRQRGRLRQCRGRRLIAVRPSSDRRP
;
A
#
# COMPACT_ATOMS: atom_id res chain seq x y z
N MET A 1 -39.93 -12.79 -26.88
CA MET A 1 -39.05 -13.25 -25.84
C MET A 1 -39.68 -13.14 -24.44
N VAL A 2 -39.90 -11.94 -23.84
CA VAL A 2 -40.51 -11.86 -22.49
C VAL A 2 -41.84 -12.61 -22.36
N ARG A 3 -42.70 -12.57 -23.38
CA ARG A 3 -44.00 -13.28 -23.39
C ARG A 3 -43.89 -14.78 -23.62
N ALA A 4 -42.83 -15.27 -24.28
CA ALA A 4 -42.62 -16.67 -24.61
C ALA A 4 -41.73 -17.39 -23.62
N ASP A 5 -40.64 -16.73 -23.16
CA ASP A 5 -39.54 -17.36 -22.45
C ASP A 5 -39.32 -16.76 -21.04
N GLY A 6 -40.17 -15.84 -20.62
CA GLY A 6 -40.10 -15.16 -19.32
C GLY A 6 -39.09 -13.99 -19.23
N GLU A 7 -39.19 -13.24 -18.13
CA GLU A 7 -38.36 -12.03 -17.90
C GLU A 7 -36.88 -12.36 -17.70
N GLY A 8 -36.58 -13.50 -17.03
CA GLY A 8 -35.19 -13.91 -16.73
C GLY A 8 -34.38 -14.18 -18.00
N ARG A 9 -34.96 -14.93 -18.94
CA ARG A 9 -34.30 -15.22 -20.21
C ARG A 9 -34.16 -13.98 -21.11
N ALA A 10 -35.17 -13.13 -21.15
CA ALA A 10 -35.14 -11.90 -21.91
C ALA A 10 -34.03 -10.97 -21.37
N ARG A 11 -33.90 -10.87 -20.04
CA ARG A 11 -32.84 -10.13 -19.37
C ARG A 11 -31.45 -10.69 -19.73
N THR A 12 -31.23 -12.00 -19.58
CA THR A 12 -29.96 -12.66 -19.89
C THR A 12 -29.53 -12.40 -21.34
N VAL A 13 -30.45 -12.57 -22.32
CA VAL A 13 -30.13 -12.33 -23.73
C VAL A 13 -29.79 -10.86 -23.99
N LEU A 14 -30.57 -9.92 -23.41
CA LEU A 14 -30.29 -8.49 -23.55
C LEU A 14 -28.91 -8.11 -22.97
N LEU A 15 -28.59 -8.60 -21.77
CA LEU A 15 -27.30 -8.34 -21.12
C LEU A 15 -26.12 -8.88 -21.95
N ARG A 16 -26.24 -10.12 -22.47
CA ARG A 16 -25.22 -10.69 -23.35
C ARG A 16 -25.06 -9.94 -24.66
N LEU A 17 -26.15 -9.45 -25.26
CA LEU A 17 -26.10 -8.60 -26.44
C LEU A 17 -25.40 -7.27 -26.20
N LEU A 18 -25.69 -6.62 -25.07
CA LEU A 18 -25.05 -5.37 -24.68
C LEU A 18 -23.56 -5.57 -24.37
N GLU A 19 -23.20 -6.66 -23.69
CA GLU A 19 -21.80 -7.02 -23.41
C GLU A 19 -21.04 -7.33 -24.70
N HIS A 20 -21.64 -8.09 -25.61
CA HIS A 20 -21.06 -8.38 -26.93
C HIS A 20 -20.90 -7.11 -27.78
N ALA A 21 -21.89 -6.21 -27.78
CA ALA A 21 -21.82 -4.95 -28.49
C ALA A 21 -20.66 -4.07 -27.98
N ARG A 22 -20.45 -4.04 -26.66
CA ARG A 22 -19.36 -3.28 -26.04
C ARG A 22 -17.99 -3.91 -26.32
N SER A 23 -17.85 -5.22 -26.10
CA SER A 23 -16.56 -5.92 -26.17
C SER A 23 -16.05 -6.13 -27.60
N ARG A 24 -16.94 -6.47 -28.54
CA ARG A 24 -16.55 -6.82 -29.93
C ARG A 24 -16.83 -5.73 -30.95
N SER A 25 -17.84 -4.89 -30.75
CA SER A 25 -18.25 -3.89 -31.74
C SER A 25 -17.83 -2.47 -31.40
N LYS A 26 -17.15 -2.24 -30.27
CA LYS A 26 -16.77 -0.92 -29.75
C LYS A 26 -17.91 0.09 -29.76
N LEU A 27 -19.14 -0.38 -29.65
CA LEU A 27 -20.30 0.49 -29.53
C LEU A 27 -20.32 1.13 -28.14
N ASP A 28 -20.50 2.43 -28.09
CA ASP A 28 -20.68 3.18 -26.85
C ASP A 28 -22.06 2.87 -26.24
N VAL A 29 -22.16 1.72 -25.58
CA VAL A 29 -23.33 1.31 -24.84
C VAL A 29 -23.12 1.68 -23.38
N ALA A 30 -24.09 2.33 -22.76
CA ALA A 30 -24.09 2.67 -21.35
C ALA A 30 -23.62 1.46 -20.51
N ALA A 31 -22.61 1.66 -19.65
CA ALA A 31 -21.97 0.61 -18.89
C ALA A 31 -23.00 -0.12 -18.02
N LEU A 32 -23.18 -1.40 -18.26
CA LEU A 32 -23.87 -2.28 -17.33
C LEU A 32 -23.01 -2.35 -16.07
N THR A 33 -23.55 -1.89 -14.96
CA THR A 33 -22.81 -1.90 -13.68
C THR A 33 -22.71 -3.30 -13.09
N SER A 34 -23.60 -4.22 -13.46
CA SER A 34 -23.61 -5.60 -12.97
C SER A 34 -24.25 -6.53 -13.99
N THR A 35 -23.70 -7.73 -14.12
CA THR A 35 -24.23 -8.83 -14.95
C THR A 35 -24.65 -10.01 -14.07
N ASP A 36 -25.23 -11.07 -14.66
CA ASP A 36 -25.65 -12.24 -13.89
C ASP A 36 -24.48 -12.89 -13.11
N TYR A 37 -24.80 -13.61 -12.03
CA TYR A 37 -23.82 -14.27 -11.15
C TYR A 37 -23.30 -15.58 -11.78
N ILE A 38 -22.72 -15.42 -12.98
CA ILE A 38 -22.11 -16.51 -13.78
C ILE A 38 -20.75 -16.05 -14.29
N ASN A 39 -20.01 -16.98 -14.91
CA ASN A 39 -18.73 -16.66 -15.53
C ASN A 39 -18.91 -15.66 -16.69
N THR A 40 -17.96 -14.74 -16.82
CA THR A 40 -17.96 -13.78 -17.94
C THR A 40 -17.67 -14.46 -19.27
N ILE A 41 -16.73 -15.42 -19.28
CA ILE A 41 -16.38 -16.21 -20.46
C ILE A 41 -17.19 -17.52 -20.42
N SER A 42 -17.91 -17.80 -21.48
CA SER A 42 -18.72 -19.04 -21.61
C SER A 42 -17.83 -20.26 -21.82
N ALA A 43 -18.36 -21.45 -21.57
CA ALA A 43 -17.61 -22.70 -21.81
C ALA A 43 -17.19 -22.87 -23.30
N ASP A 44 -18.00 -22.36 -24.23
CA ASP A 44 -17.71 -22.45 -25.67
C ASP A 44 -16.61 -21.48 -26.12
N ASP A 45 -16.34 -20.42 -25.33
CA ASP A 45 -15.31 -19.40 -25.62
C ASP A 45 -14.00 -19.66 -24.84
N GLU A 46 -13.89 -20.78 -24.13
CA GLU A 46 -12.68 -21.11 -23.35
C GLU A 46 -11.47 -21.38 -24.25
N ALA A 47 -10.34 -20.81 -23.86
CA ALA A 47 -9.08 -21.10 -24.51
C ALA A 47 -8.63 -22.54 -24.22
N PRO A 48 -8.07 -23.27 -25.22
CA PRO A 48 -7.47 -24.59 -24.98
C PRO A 48 -6.38 -24.49 -23.89
N TYR A 49 -6.43 -25.39 -22.91
CA TYR A 49 -5.43 -25.44 -21.87
C TYR A 49 -4.12 -26.01 -22.42
N PRO A 50 -2.97 -25.31 -22.29
CA PRO A 50 -1.72 -25.75 -22.94
C PRO A 50 -0.85 -26.64 -22.05
N GLY A 51 -1.20 -26.80 -20.76
CA GLY A 51 -0.42 -27.56 -19.79
C GLY A 51 -0.80 -29.02 -19.67
N ASP A 52 0.03 -29.80 -19.00
CA ASP A 52 -0.30 -31.16 -18.56
C ASP A 52 -1.14 -31.10 -17.29
N GLU A 53 -2.43 -31.40 -17.43
CA GLU A 53 -3.41 -31.27 -16.35
C GLU A 53 -3.09 -32.16 -15.15
N GLN A 54 -2.59 -33.38 -15.41
CA GLN A 54 -2.31 -34.36 -14.38
C GLN A 54 -1.05 -33.99 -13.60
N LEU A 55 0.03 -33.63 -14.29
CA LEU A 55 1.27 -33.19 -13.64
C LEU A 55 1.03 -31.92 -12.79
N GLU A 56 0.30 -30.97 -13.34
CA GLU A 56 0.00 -29.73 -12.60
C GLU A 56 -0.95 -29.96 -11.43
N HIS A 57 -1.89 -30.90 -11.56
CA HIS A 57 -2.72 -31.31 -10.43
C HIS A 57 -1.86 -31.90 -9.31
N ASP A 58 -0.92 -32.78 -9.63
CA ASP A 58 -0.07 -33.44 -8.65
C ASP A 58 0.93 -32.46 -8.02
N ILE A 59 1.49 -31.52 -8.81
CA ILE A 59 2.31 -30.43 -8.28
C ILE A 59 1.53 -29.60 -7.26
N ARG A 60 0.27 -29.24 -7.54
CA ARG A 60 -0.58 -28.48 -6.58
C ARG A 60 -0.81 -29.25 -5.28
N ARG A 61 -0.88 -30.60 -5.32
CA ARG A 61 -0.97 -31.45 -4.12
C ARG A 61 0.31 -31.36 -3.28
N LEU A 62 1.49 -31.46 -3.91
CA LEU A 62 2.79 -31.29 -3.24
C LEU A 62 2.92 -29.90 -2.58
N LEU A 63 2.53 -28.86 -3.31
CA LEU A 63 2.56 -27.49 -2.82
C LEU A 63 1.64 -27.28 -1.61
N ARG A 64 0.41 -27.81 -1.66
CA ARG A 64 -0.54 -27.73 -0.55
C ARG A 64 0.03 -28.41 0.70
N TRP A 65 0.63 -29.60 0.53
CA TRP A 65 1.27 -30.31 1.62
C TRP A 65 2.38 -29.47 2.25
N ASN A 66 3.38 -29.07 1.47
CA ASN A 66 4.56 -28.36 1.98
C ASN A 66 4.20 -27.02 2.61
N ALA A 67 3.27 -26.25 2.03
CA ALA A 67 2.80 -25.00 2.61
C ALA A 67 2.08 -25.22 3.95
N ALA A 68 1.23 -26.24 4.05
CA ALA A 68 0.54 -26.58 5.30
C ALA A 68 1.52 -27.06 6.37
N ILE A 69 2.50 -27.90 5.99
CA ILE A 69 3.53 -28.40 6.92
C ILE A 69 4.45 -27.26 7.40
N THR A 70 4.78 -26.29 6.55
CA THR A 70 5.54 -25.09 6.98
C THR A 70 4.82 -24.39 8.14
N VAL A 71 3.51 -24.18 8.02
CA VAL A 71 2.71 -23.54 9.08
C VAL A 71 2.55 -24.48 10.28
N GLN A 72 2.34 -25.77 10.08
CA GLN A 72 2.21 -26.79 11.13
C GLN A 72 3.48 -26.87 11.98
N ARG A 73 4.66 -26.94 11.35
CA ARG A 73 5.96 -27.02 12.01
C ARG A 73 6.29 -25.73 12.77
N ALA A 74 5.80 -24.58 12.31
CA ALA A 74 5.89 -23.32 13.04
C ALA A 74 5.09 -23.28 14.35
N GLN A 75 4.19 -24.25 14.59
CA GLN A 75 3.44 -24.43 15.84
C GLN A 75 4.12 -25.40 16.82
N ARG A 76 5.26 -25.98 16.48
CA ARG A 76 5.97 -26.97 17.32
C ARG A 76 6.29 -26.39 18.72
N PRO A 77 6.32 -27.23 19.77
CA PRO A 77 6.70 -26.81 21.13
C PRO A 77 8.05 -26.05 21.11
N GLY A 78 8.12 -24.96 21.83
CA GLY A 78 9.30 -24.07 21.89
C GLY A 78 9.40 -23.01 20.79
N VAL A 79 8.54 -23.07 19.77
CA VAL A 79 8.43 -22.07 18.68
C VAL A 79 7.09 -21.35 18.75
N GLY A 80 5.99 -21.98 18.37
CA GLY A 80 4.63 -21.46 18.56
C GLY A 80 4.29 -20.14 17.86
N VAL A 81 5.00 -19.79 16.77
CA VAL A 81 4.88 -18.48 16.09
C VAL A 81 3.65 -18.37 15.18
N GLY A 82 2.99 -19.46 14.91
CA GLY A 82 1.79 -19.47 14.09
C GLY A 82 2.04 -19.39 12.59
N GLY A 83 1.08 -18.79 11.90
CA GLY A 83 1.07 -18.68 10.45
C GLY A 83 -0.35 -18.69 9.91
N HIS A 84 -0.48 -18.48 8.62
CA HIS A 84 -1.73 -18.55 7.90
C HIS A 84 -1.59 -19.49 6.71
N ILE A 85 -2.49 -20.45 6.60
CA ILE A 85 -2.52 -21.39 5.47
C ILE A 85 -3.80 -21.24 4.62
N SER A 86 -4.88 -20.76 5.22
CA SER A 86 -6.20 -20.74 4.59
C SER A 86 -6.27 -19.88 3.33
N THR A 87 -5.52 -18.77 3.28
CA THR A 87 -5.45 -17.90 2.09
C THR A 87 -4.76 -18.61 0.94
N TYR A 88 -3.58 -19.18 1.17
CA TYR A 88 -2.90 -19.95 0.12
C TYR A 88 -3.70 -21.17 -0.32
N ALA A 89 -4.29 -21.90 0.63
CA ALA A 89 -5.14 -23.05 0.30
C ALA A 89 -6.28 -22.68 -0.66
N SER A 90 -6.87 -21.46 -0.51
CA SER A 90 -7.88 -20.97 -1.46
C SER A 90 -7.30 -20.55 -2.80
N ALA A 91 -6.06 -20.07 -2.86
CA ALA A 91 -5.46 -19.39 -4.00
C ALA A 91 -4.46 -20.23 -4.81
N VAL A 92 -4.19 -21.50 -4.42
CA VAL A 92 -3.17 -22.35 -5.09
C VAL A 92 -3.33 -22.35 -6.61
N THR A 93 -4.55 -22.59 -7.10
CA THR A 93 -4.82 -22.61 -8.55
C THR A 93 -4.55 -21.27 -9.21
N LEU A 94 -4.90 -20.16 -8.53
CA LEU A 94 -4.65 -18.80 -9.04
C LEU A 94 -3.15 -18.55 -9.24
N TYR A 95 -2.33 -18.99 -8.30
CA TYR A 95 -0.87 -18.83 -8.39
C TYR A 95 -0.24 -19.78 -9.38
N GLU A 96 -0.61 -21.06 -9.37
CA GLU A 96 0.04 -22.06 -10.21
C GLU A 96 -0.23 -21.86 -11.70
N VAL A 97 -1.42 -21.43 -12.08
CA VAL A 97 -1.70 -21.04 -13.46
C VAL A 97 -0.81 -19.87 -13.90
N GLY A 98 -0.63 -18.88 -13.04
CA GLY A 98 0.29 -17.76 -13.29
C GLY A 98 1.75 -18.22 -13.43
N MET A 99 2.23 -19.03 -12.47
CA MET A 99 3.60 -19.57 -12.43
C MET A 99 3.94 -20.42 -13.65
N ASN A 100 2.99 -21.23 -14.13
CA ASN A 100 3.25 -22.19 -15.17
C ASN A 100 3.03 -21.65 -16.58
N HIS A 101 2.21 -20.58 -16.75
CA HIS A 101 1.76 -20.20 -18.10
C HIS A 101 1.91 -18.71 -18.43
N PHE A 102 2.06 -17.82 -17.43
CA PHE A 102 2.01 -16.37 -17.68
C PHE A 102 3.22 -15.61 -17.18
N TRP A 103 3.60 -15.77 -15.91
CA TRP A 103 4.57 -14.86 -15.29
C TRP A 103 5.97 -15.11 -15.79
N ARG A 104 6.49 -14.11 -16.47
CA ARG A 104 7.83 -14.14 -17.05
C ARG A 104 8.87 -13.85 -15.98
N GLY A 105 9.95 -14.61 -15.99
CA GLY A 105 11.10 -14.39 -15.11
C GLY A 105 12.01 -13.29 -15.63
N GLN A 106 13.01 -12.93 -14.85
CA GLN A 106 13.91 -11.79 -15.13
C GLN A 106 14.83 -12.01 -16.36
N ASP A 107 14.96 -13.24 -16.87
CA ASP A 107 15.73 -13.55 -18.07
C ASP A 107 14.89 -13.52 -19.35
N ALA A 108 13.59 -13.25 -19.26
CA ALA A 108 12.74 -13.10 -20.41
C ALA A 108 13.11 -11.84 -21.22
N PRO A 109 12.97 -11.85 -22.56
CA PRO A 109 13.17 -10.67 -23.37
C PRO A 109 12.33 -9.49 -22.89
N GLY A 110 12.91 -8.31 -22.77
CA GLY A 110 12.24 -7.11 -22.21
C GLY A 110 12.20 -7.04 -20.67
N GLY A 111 12.58 -8.13 -19.98
CA GLY A 111 12.52 -8.28 -18.51
C GLY A 111 11.32 -9.10 -18.03
N GLY A 112 11.31 -9.42 -16.74
CA GLY A 112 10.27 -10.23 -16.11
C GLY A 112 9.02 -9.43 -15.74
N ASP A 113 7.94 -10.15 -15.54
CA ASP A 113 6.70 -9.60 -14.99
C ASP A 113 6.84 -9.30 -13.49
N GLN A 114 6.00 -8.43 -13.02
CA GLN A 114 6.01 -7.93 -11.65
C GLN A 114 4.76 -8.44 -10.92
N VAL A 115 4.97 -9.19 -9.83
CA VAL A 115 3.88 -9.86 -9.12
C VAL A 115 3.82 -9.41 -7.66
N PHE A 116 2.74 -8.73 -7.30
CA PHE A 116 2.39 -8.40 -5.92
C PHE A 116 1.62 -9.56 -5.31
N PHE A 117 2.33 -10.44 -4.60
CA PHE A 117 1.73 -11.61 -3.97
C PHE A 117 0.96 -11.20 -2.72
N GLN A 118 -0.23 -11.76 -2.51
CA GLN A 118 -0.98 -11.51 -1.27
C GLN A 118 -0.17 -11.98 -0.05
N GLY A 119 0.00 -11.12 0.95
CA GLY A 119 0.88 -11.35 2.08
C GLY A 119 0.66 -12.68 2.79
N HIS A 120 -0.60 -13.04 3.05
CA HIS A 120 -0.97 -14.30 3.73
C HIS A 120 -0.72 -15.57 2.89
N ALA A 121 -0.35 -15.44 1.62
CA ALA A 121 -0.01 -16.56 0.75
C ALA A 121 1.49 -16.92 0.76
N ALA A 122 2.33 -16.18 1.49
CA ALA A 122 3.78 -16.40 1.55
C ALA A 122 4.20 -17.86 1.80
N PRO A 123 3.56 -18.67 2.68
CA PRO A 123 3.93 -20.09 2.86
C PRO A 123 3.90 -20.90 1.56
N GLY A 124 2.99 -20.58 0.64
CA GLY A 124 2.90 -21.24 -0.65
C GLY A 124 4.05 -20.90 -1.57
N MET A 125 4.50 -19.64 -1.55
CA MET A 125 5.65 -19.22 -2.35
C MET A 125 6.95 -19.87 -1.85
N TYR A 126 7.09 -20.04 -0.54
CA TYR A 126 8.21 -20.77 0.05
C TYR A 126 8.15 -22.27 -0.30
N ALA A 127 6.95 -22.88 -0.24
CA ALA A 127 6.75 -24.26 -0.67
C ALA A 127 7.09 -24.46 -2.15
N ARG A 128 6.72 -23.51 -3.02
CA ARG A 128 7.09 -23.52 -4.44
C ARG A 128 8.61 -23.43 -4.62
N ALA A 129 9.26 -22.49 -3.94
CA ALA A 129 10.71 -22.32 -3.98
C ALA A 129 11.46 -23.57 -3.45
N PHE A 130 10.88 -24.29 -2.49
CA PHE A 130 11.40 -25.56 -1.99
C PHE A 130 11.34 -26.66 -3.06
N LEU A 131 10.23 -26.79 -3.78
CA LEU A 131 10.14 -27.75 -4.89
C LEU A 131 11.08 -27.37 -6.05
N GLU A 132 11.30 -26.07 -6.27
CA GLU A 132 12.23 -25.54 -7.26
C GLU A 132 13.72 -25.70 -6.85
N GLY A 133 14.01 -26.22 -5.65
CA GLY A 133 15.37 -26.35 -5.13
C GLY A 133 16.04 -25.02 -4.70
N ARG A 134 15.29 -23.95 -4.56
CA ARG A 134 15.75 -22.60 -4.17
C ARG A 134 15.75 -22.38 -2.66
N MET A 135 15.04 -23.20 -1.92
CA MET A 135 14.96 -23.19 -0.45
C MET A 135 15.17 -24.61 0.09
N SER A 136 15.74 -24.68 1.27
CA SER A 136 15.96 -25.92 2.02
C SER A 136 14.84 -26.15 3.05
N GLU A 137 14.79 -27.36 3.63
CA GLU A 137 13.92 -27.63 4.79
C GLU A 137 14.26 -26.75 6.00
N ALA A 138 15.53 -26.43 6.19
CA ALA A 138 15.96 -25.54 7.26
C ALA A 138 15.40 -24.11 7.09
N ASP A 139 15.30 -23.63 5.84
CA ASP A 139 14.67 -22.35 5.54
C ASP A 139 13.17 -22.38 5.88
N LEU A 140 12.46 -23.43 5.45
CA LEU A 140 11.03 -23.60 5.77
C LEU A 140 10.79 -23.70 7.29
N ASP A 141 11.68 -24.37 8.02
CA ASP A 141 11.64 -24.46 9.50
C ASP A 141 11.89 -23.12 10.19
N GLY A 142 12.52 -22.17 9.49
CA GLY A 142 12.75 -20.79 9.90
C GLY A 142 11.55 -19.85 9.65
N PHE A 143 10.44 -20.36 9.16
CA PHE A 143 9.26 -19.52 8.88
C PHE A 143 8.78 -18.76 10.12
N ARG A 144 8.60 -17.43 9.97
CA ARG A 144 8.25 -16.48 11.02
C ARG A 144 9.26 -16.37 12.15
N GLN A 145 10.51 -16.72 11.90
CA GLN A 145 11.61 -16.66 12.84
C GLN A 145 12.76 -15.83 12.26
N GLU A 146 12.45 -14.69 11.68
CA GLU A 146 13.28 -13.83 10.84
C GLU A 146 14.68 -13.60 11.40
N LYS A 147 14.78 -13.39 12.72
CA LYS A 147 16.05 -13.15 13.43
C LYS A 147 16.50 -14.36 14.23
N SER A 148 15.58 -15.08 14.87
CA SER A 148 15.89 -16.17 15.79
C SER A 148 16.37 -17.44 15.08
N ALA A 149 16.02 -17.66 13.82
CA ALA A 149 16.48 -18.79 13.00
C ALA A 149 17.53 -18.40 11.95
N ALA A 150 18.17 -17.22 12.08
CA ALA A 150 19.22 -16.82 11.14
C ALA A 150 20.34 -17.87 11.01
N PRO A 151 20.85 -18.16 9.80
CA PRO A 151 20.57 -17.48 8.52
C PRO A 151 19.31 -17.97 7.77
N HIS A 152 18.60 -18.96 8.29
CA HIS A 152 17.44 -19.62 7.64
C HIS A 152 16.09 -18.98 7.97
N GLY A 153 16.06 -17.83 8.64
CA GLY A 153 14.82 -17.16 9.02
C GLY A 153 14.04 -16.62 7.81
N LEU A 154 12.81 -17.09 7.60
CA LEU A 154 11.93 -16.59 6.58
C LEU A 154 10.94 -15.56 7.13
N PRO A 155 10.69 -14.43 6.42
CA PRO A 155 9.72 -13.45 6.84
C PRO A 155 8.28 -13.99 6.78
N SER A 156 7.47 -13.45 7.68
CA SER A 156 6.04 -13.80 7.81
C SER A 156 5.24 -13.53 6.54
N TYR A 157 5.62 -12.48 5.84
CA TYR A 157 5.00 -11.93 4.64
C TYR A 157 6.07 -11.51 3.64
N PRO A 158 5.74 -11.18 2.39
CA PRO A 158 6.68 -10.61 1.45
C PRO A 158 7.41 -9.40 2.04
N HIS A 159 8.74 -9.50 2.16
CA HIS A 159 9.56 -8.48 2.80
C HIS A 159 10.93 -8.38 2.11
N PRO A 160 11.08 -7.49 1.10
CA PRO A 160 12.30 -7.36 0.30
C PRO A 160 13.57 -7.09 1.13
N ARG A 161 13.48 -6.28 2.18
CA ARG A 161 14.62 -5.97 3.02
C ARG A 161 15.13 -7.18 3.82
N MET A 162 14.25 -8.10 4.21
CA MET A 162 14.62 -9.31 4.97
C MET A 162 15.04 -10.47 4.07
N LEU A 163 14.44 -10.60 2.88
CA LEU A 163 14.79 -11.62 1.89
C LEU A 163 15.07 -10.97 0.52
N PRO A 164 16.21 -10.24 0.39
CA PRO A 164 16.44 -9.25 -0.66
C PRO A 164 16.70 -9.84 -2.06
N LYS A 165 16.94 -11.14 -2.19
CA LYS A 165 17.08 -11.83 -3.47
C LYS A 165 15.81 -12.53 -3.94
N PHE A 166 14.80 -12.60 -3.07
CA PHE A 166 13.57 -13.34 -3.32
C PHE A 166 12.39 -12.40 -3.53
N TRP A 167 12.02 -11.61 -2.50
CA TRP A 167 10.86 -10.74 -2.58
C TRP A 167 11.16 -9.42 -3.30
N GLN A 168 10.29 -9.08 -4.25
CA GLN A 168 10.38 -7.81 -4.99
C GLN A 168 9.52 -6.71 -4.36
N PHE A 169 8.31 -7.06 -3.92
CA PHE A 169 7.34 -6.12 -3.37
C PHE A 169 6.88 -6.53 -1.97
N PRO A 170 6.79 -5.59 -1.02
CA PRO A 170 6.15 -5.83 0.26
C PRO A 170 4.62 -5.76 0.08
N THR A 171 3.88 -6.67 0.70
CA THR A 171 2.42 -6.72 0.61
C THR A 171 1.78 -6.97 1.98
N VAL A 172 2.46 -6.56 3.05
CA VAL A 172 1.97 -6.77 4.41
C VAL A 172 0.94 -5.73 4.82
N SER A 173 1.11 -4.47 4.42
CA SER A 173 0.14 -3.41 4.65
C SER A 173 -1.01 -3.55 3.67
N MET A 174 -2.18 -3.93 4.16
CA MET A 174 -3.36 -4.19 3.34
C MET A 174 -3.84 -2.91 2.66
N GLY A 175 -4.21 -3.02 1.39
CA GLY A 175 -4.62 -1.90 0.55
C GLY A 175 -3.47 -1.19 -0.16
N LEU A 176 -2.24 -1.19 0.37
CA LEU A 176 -1.10 -0.55 -0.29
C LEU A 176 -0.64 -1.31 -1.53
N GLY A 177 -0.60 -2.67 -1.47
CA GLY A 177 -0.20 -3.49 -2.62
C GLY A 177 -0.97 -3.17 -3.91
N PRO A 178 -2.32 -3.11 -3.91
CA PRO A 178 -3.11 -2.68 -5.05
C PRO A 178 -2.76 -1.27 -5.56
N MET A 179 -2.63 -0.30 -4.67
CA MET A 179 -2.24 1.06 -5.01
C MET A 179 -0.85 1.07 -5.65
N ASP A 180 0.13 0.44 -5.02
CA ASP A 180 1.52 0.39 -5.49
C ASP A 180 1.61 -0.31 -6.86
N ALA A 181 0.80 -1.36 -7.10
CA ALA A 181 0.74 -2.04 -8.39
C ALA A 181 0.21 -1.15 -9.52
N ILE A 182 -0.79 -0.29 -9.25
CA ILE A 182 -1.28 0.69 -10.23
C ILE A 182 -0.16 1.65 -10.62
N TYR A 183 0.52 2.24 -9.62
CA TYR A 183 1.58 3.20 -9.89
C TYR A 183 2.85 2.54 -10.44
N GLN A 184 3.10 1.26 -10.14
CA GLN A 184 4.17 0.50 -10.80
C GLN A 184 3.87 0.28 -12.29
N ALA A 185 2.65 -0.12 -12.65
CA ALA A 185 2.24 -0.29 -14.05
C ALA A 185 2.26 1.05 -14.83
N SER A 186 1.82 2.14 -14.19
CA SER A 186 1.93 3.49 -14.73
C SER A 186 3.40 3.89 -14.97
N PHE A 187 4.27 3.57 -14.01
CA PHE A 187 5.70 3.89 -14.10
C PHE A 187 6.42 3.09 -15.18
N ASP A 188 6.02 1.86 -15.45
CA ASP A 188 6.56 1.06 -16.55
C ASP A 188 6.20 1.70 -17.91
N LYS A 189 4.97 2.18 -18.10
CA LYS A 189 4.57 2.98 -19.26
C LYS A 189 5.32 4.32 -19.35
N TYR A 190 5.54 4.97 -18.19
CA TYR A 190 6.34 6.19 -18.13
C TYR A 190 7.77 5.98 -18.63
N LEU A 191 8.45 4.92 -18.21
CA LEU A 191 9.81 4.58 -18.68
C LEU A 191 9.85 4.33 -20.19
N THR A 192 8.87 3.58 -20.71
CA THR A 192 8.72 3.29 -22.13
C THR A 192 8.45 4.56 -22.93
N ASN A 193 7.48 5.37 -22.53
CA ASN A 193 7.11 6.61 -23.22
C ASN A 193 8.22 7.65 -23.22
N ARG A 194 9.10 7.62 -22.23
CA ARG A 194 10.30 8.48 -22.18
C ARG A 194 11.52 7.91 -22.90
N GLY A 195 11.45 6.68 -23.40
CA GLY A 195 12.58 6.01 -24.04
C GLY A 195 13.75 5.70 -23.09
N VAL A 196 13.48 5.60 -21.78
CA VAL A 196 14.48 5.25 -20.75
C VAL A 196 14.72 3.75 -20.73
N LYS A 197 13.64 2.99 -20.78
CA LYS A 197 13.62 1.54 -20.90
C LYS A 197 12.32 1.12 -21.56
N ASP A 198 12.38 0.16 -22.47
CA ASP A 198 11.20 -0.47 -23.03
C ASP A 198 10.67 -1.54 -22.03
N CYS A 199 9.47 -1.31 -21.52
CA CYS A 199 8.73 -2.19 -20.63
C CYS A 199 7.42 -2.67 -21.29
N SER A 200 7.26 -2.53 -22.62
CA SER A 200 6.01 -2.80 -23.33
C SER A 200 5.54 -4.25 -23.23
N ASP A 201 6.47 -5.19 -23.05
CA ASP A 201 6.17 -6.62 -22.89
C ASP A 201 5.94 -7.04 -21.44
N GLN A 202 6.19 -6.16 -20.45
CA GLN A 202 6.04 -6.49 -19.04
C GLN A 202 4.62 -6.31 -18.56
N HIS A 203 4.20 -7.18 -17.64
CA HIS A 203 2.88 -7.13 -17.02
C HIS A 203 2.98 -7.06 -15.49
N VAL A 204 2.12 -6.26 -14.88
CA VAL A 204 1.99 -6.13 -13.43
C VAL A 204 0.77 -6.90 -12.97
N TRP A 205 0.97 -7.80 -12.02
CA TRP A 205 -0.08 -8.62 -11.41
C TRP A 205 -0.22 -8.29 -9.93
N ALA A 206 -1.43 -8.09 -9.46
CA ALA A 206 -1.69 -7.90 -8.03
C ALA A 206 -2.74 -8.88 -7.51
N PHE A 207 -2.40 -9.60 -6.44
CA PHE A 207 -3.26 -10.58 -5.80
C PHE A 207 -3.83 -10.01 -4.51
N LEU A 208 -5.16 -9.93 -4.46
CA LEU A 208 -5.89 -9.32 -3.36
C LEU A 208 -6.93 -10.28 -2.78
N GLY A 209 -7.32 -10.05 -1.52
CA GLY A 209 -8.54 -10.63 -0.97
C GLY A 209 -9.76 -9.75 -1.22
N ASP A 210 -10.94 -10.36 -1.30
CA ASP A 210 -12.21 -9.64 -1.37
C ASP A 210 -12.47 -8.74 -0.14
N GLY A 211 -12.00 -9.17 1.05
CA GLY A 211 -12.04 -8.35 2.26
C GLY A 211 -11.05 -7.19 2.27
N GLU A 212 -9.94 -7.30 1.53
CA GLU A 212 -8.95 -6.22 1.36
C GLU A 212 -9.52 -5.04 0.54
N MET A 213 -10.56 -5.30 -0.23
CA MET A 213 -11.28 -4.25 -0.95
C MET A 213 -12.14 -3.35 -0.03
N ASP A 214 -12.16 -3.58 1.28
CA ASP A 214 -12.70 -2.64 2.26
C ASP A 214 -11.72 -1.48 2.55
N GLU A 215 -10.42 -1.64 2.25
CA GLU A 215 -9.40 -0.60 2.43
C GLU A 215 -9.60 0.54 1.40
N PRO A 216 -9.57 1.81 1.84
CA PRO A 216 -9.71 2.95 0.94
C PRO A 216 -8.64 2.98 -0.16
N GLU A 217 -7.40 2.60 0.15
CA GLU A 217 -6.27 2.56 -0.76
C GLU A 217 -6.49 1.55 -1.90
N SER A 218 -7.15 0.42 -1.63
CA SER A 218 -7.51 -0.58 -2.65
C SER A 218 -8.51 -0.06 -3.69
N ARG A 219 -9.34 0.92 -3.32
CA ARG A 219 -10.41 1.47 -4.16
C ARG A 219 -10.08 2.84 -4.74
N GLY A 220 -9.24 3.61 -4.05
CA GLY A 220 -9.05 5.03 -4.30
C GLY A 220 -8.45 5.37 -5.67
N PHE A 221 -7.74 4.43 -6.30
CA PHE A 221 -6.93 4.68 -7.49
C PHE A 221 -7.38 3.93 -8.74
N LEU A 222 -8.50 3.23 -8.68
CA LEU A 222 -9.00 2.44 -9.81
C LEU A 222 -9.22 3.27 -11.08
N GLN A 223 -9.71 4.52 -10.92
CA GLN A 223 -9.92 5.44 -12.03
C GLN A 223 -8.61 5.90 -12.66
N VAL A 224 -7.53 6.04 -11.88
CA VAL A 224 -6.20 6.39 -12.41
C VAL A 224 -5.75 5.31 -13.40
N ALA A 225 -5.86 4.04 -13.02
CA ALA A 225 -5.48 2.93 -13.88
C ALA A 225 -6.27 2.90 -15.19
N ALA A 226 -7.58 3.18 -15.14
CA ALA A 226 -8.43 3.21 -16.32
C ALA A 226 -8.14 4.44 -17.20
N ASN A 227 -7.96 5.62 -16.59
CA ASN A 227 -7.66 6.86 -17.32
C ASN A 227 -6.29 6.80 -18.03
N GLU A 228 -5.33 6.11 -17.46
CA GLU A 228 -4.02 5.89 -18.09
C GLU A 228 -4.00 4.66 -19.02
N GLU A 229 -5.16 3.99 -19.19
CA GLU A 229 -5.30 2.80 -20.06
C GLU A 229 -4.24 1.73 -19.73
N LEU A 230 -4.06 1.40 -18.43
CA LEU A 230 -3.02 0.47 -17.98
C LEU A 230 -3.35 -0.99 -18.36
N ASP A 231 -3.25 -1.31 -19.65
CA ASP A 231 -3.46 -2.65 -20.18
C ASP A 231 -2.34 -3.65 -19.81
N ASN A 232 -1.30 -3.17 -19.20
CA ASN A 232 -0.24 -3.95 -18.56
C ASN A 232 -0.53 -4.27 -17.07
N LEU A 233 -1.76 -4.08 -16.59
CA LEU A 233 -2.14 -4.32 -15.19
C LEU A 233 -3.30 -5.31 -15.08
N THR A 234 -3.12 -6.34 -14.26
CA THR A 234 -4.17 -7.28 -13.89
C THR A 234 -4.30 -7.43 -12.37
N PHE A 235 -5.49 -7.16 -11.84
CA PHE A 235 -5.84 -7.54 -10.47
C PHE A 235 -6.50 -8.92 -10.46
N VAL A 236 -6.11 -9.76 -9.52
CA VAL A 236 -6.74 -11.06 -9.26
C VAL A 236 -7.30 -11.05 -7.85
N ILE A 237 -8.61 -10.95 -7.73
CA ILE A 237 -9.27 -10.91 -6.43
C ILE A 237 -9.74 -12.29 -6.04
N ASN A 238 -9.13 -12.82 -4.97
CA ASN A 238 -9.48 -14.07 -4.36
C ASN A 238 -10.80 -13.93 -3.56
N CYS A 239 -11.94 -14.09 -4.24
CA CYS A 239 -13.27 -13.96 -3.67
C CYS A 239 -13.64 -15.21 -2.87
N ASN A 240 -13.06 -15.39 -1.69
CA ASN A 240 -13.38 -16.50 -0.79
C ASN A 240 -14.53 -16.19 0.17
N LEU A 241 -15.14 -15.02 0.08
CA LEU A 241 -16.32 -14.51 0.78
C LEU A 241 -16.10 -14.26 2.29
N GLN A 242 -14.86 -14.35 2.80
CA GLN A 242 -14.59 -14.30 4.25
C GLN A 242 -13.49 -13.30 4.62
N ARG A 243 -13.76 -12.52 5.65
CA ARG A 243 -12.78 -11.75 6.44
C ARG A 243 -12.20 -12.58 7.59
N LEU A 244 -11.66 -11.90 8.60
CA LEU A 244 -11.13 -12.52 9.83
C LEU A 244 -12.23 -13.18 10.69
N ASP A 245 -13.34 -12.47 10.90
CA ASP A 245 -14.37 -12.85 11.87
C ASP A 245 -15.61 -13.47 11.21
N GLY A 246 -15.77 -13.32 9.90
CA GLY A 246 -16.98 -13.78 9.21
C GLY A 246 -17.04 -13.40 7.74
N PRO A 247 -18.22 -13.39 7.15
CA PRO A 247 -18.40 -13.05 5.74
C PRO A 247 -18.06 -11.60 5.43
N VAL A 248 -17.56 -11.34 4.22
CA VAL A 248 -17.33 -9.97 3.72
C VAL A 248 -18.68 -9.26 3.55
N ARG A 249 -19.64 -9.90 2.91
CA ARG A 249 -20.99 -9.36 2.65
C ARG A 249 -22.07 -10.43 2.88
N GLY A 250 -22.25 -10.87 4.14
CA GLY A 250 -23.14 -11.99 4.45
C GLY A 250 -24.57 -11.88 3.85
N ASN A 251 -25.19 -10.70 3.91
CA ASN A 251 -26.52 -10.42 3.36
C ASN A 251 -26.48 -9.90 1.91
N GLY A 252 -25.32 -9.68 1.33
CA GLY A 252 -25.10 -9.17 -0.02
C GLY A 252 -24.35 -10.15 -0.90
N LYS A 253 -23.72 -9.58 -1.94
CA LYS A 253 -22.88 -10.32 -2.92
C LYS A 253 -21.65 -9.48 -3.26
N ILE A 254 -20.52 -9.82 -2.63
CA ILE A 254 -19.29 -9.05 -2.80
C ILE A 254 -18.80 -9.03 -4.26
N VAL A 255 -18.93 -10.13 -5.00
CA VAL A 255 -18.53 -10.20 -6.41
C VAL A 255 -19.30 -9.19 -7.26
N GLN A 256 -20.61 -9.05 -7.01
CA GLN A 256 -21.44 -8.09 -7.76
C GLN A 256 -21.15 -6.63 -7.35
N GLU A 257 -20.83 -6.39 -6.08
CA GLU A 257 -20.39 -5.08 -5.62
C GLU A 257 -19.06 -4.69 -6.28
N LEU A 258 -18.10 -5.62 -6.32
CA LEU A 258 -16.80 -5.38 -6.95
C LEU A 258 -16.94 -5.24 -8.47
N GLU A 259 -17.75 -6.08 -9.14
CA GLU A 259 -18.04 -5.92 -10.57
C GLU A 259 -18.51 -4.50 -10.86
N SER A 260 -19.50 -4.02 -10.10
CA SER A 260 -20.06 -2.67 -10.29
C SER A 260 -18.99 -1.58 -10.06
N THR A 261 -18.15 -1.74 -9.04
CA THR A 261 -17.10 -0.79 -8.71
C THR A 261 -16.05 -0.69 -9.83
N PHE A 262 -15.55 -1.82 -10.30
CA PHE A 262 -14.52 -1.87 -11.34
C PHE A 262 -15.05 -1.45 -12.71
N ARG A 263 -16.26 -1.91 -13.09
CA ARG A 263 -16.89 -1.45 -14.34
C ARG A 263 -17.15 0.06 -14.31
N GLY A 264 -17.62 0.58 -13.16
CA GLY A 264 -17.83 2.03 -12.98
C GLY A 264 -16.55 2.84 -13.06
N ALA A 265 -15.40 2.25 -12.71
CA ALA A 265 -14.08 2.86 -12.86
C ALA A 265 -13.47 2.70 -14.26
N GLY A 266 -14.09 1.95 -15.18
CA GLY A 266 -13.57 1.77 -16.55
C GLY A 266 -12.71 0.53 -16.77
N TRP A 267 -12.66 -0.40 -15.82
CA TRP A 267 -11.90 -1.64 -15.93
C TRP A 267 -12.62 -2.70 -16.78
N ASN A 268 -11.85 -3.54 -17.45
CA ASN A 268 -12.33 -4.84 -17.94
C ASN A 268 -12.52 -5.78 -16.74
N VAL A 269 -13.70 -6.42 -16.62
CA VAL A 269 -14.05 -7.28 -15.49
C VAL A 269 -14.34 -8.69 -15.98
N ILE A 270 -13.57 -9.65 -15.47
CA ILE A 270 -13.73 -11.09 -15.76
C ILE A 270 -14.12 -11.81 -14.48
N LYS A 271 -15.34 -12.33 -14.42
CA LYS A 271 -15.82 -13.16 -13.31
C LYS A 271 -15.53 -14.62 -13.59
N VAL A 272 -14.94 -15.30 -12.60
CA VAL A 272 -14.69 -16.76 -12.62
C VAL A 272 -15.34 -17.35 -11.37
N ILE A 273 -16.63 -17.60 -11.45
CA ILE A 273 -17.48 -17.97 -10.30
C ILE A 273 -17.63 -19.48 -10.20
N TRP A 274 -17.94 -20.14 -11.33
CA TRP A 274 -18.28 -21.54 -11.40
C TRP A 274 -17.24 -22.33 -12.18
N GLY A 275 -16.85 -23.50 -11.65
CA GLY A 275 -15.96 -24.42 -12.34
C GLY A 275 -16.69 -25.23 -13.42
N SER A 276 -15.92 -25.95 -14.25
CA SER A 276 -16.41 -26.70 -15.42
C SER A 276 -17.52 -27.70 -15.12
N GLY A 277 -17.61 -28.22 -13.87
CA GLY A 277 -18.71 -29.10 -13.46
C GLY A 277 -20.11 -28.44 -13.50
N TRP A 278 -20.17 -27.11 -13.52
CA TRP A 278 -21.42 -26.36 -13.64
C TRP A 278 -21.85 -26.12 -15.09
N ASP A 279 -20.95 -26.28 -16.08
CA ASP A 279 -21.24 -25.95 -17.48
C ASP A 279 -22.43 -26.78 -18.04
N PRO A 280 -22.55 -28.10 -17.78
CA PRO A 280 -23.70 -28.87 -18.25
C PRO A 280 -25.03 -28.38 -17.65
N LEU A 281 -25.03 -27.97 -16.37
CA LEU A 281 -26.22 -27.43 -15.70
C LEU A 281 -26.61 -26.06 -16.27
N LEU A 282 -25.62 -25.18 -16.50
CA LEU A 282 -25.87 -23.87 -17.11
C LEU A 282 -26.32 -23.99 -18.57
N ALA A 283 -25.82 -24.96 -19.33
CA ALA A 283 -26.26 -25.25 -20.70
C ALA A 283 -27.69 -25.81 -20.74
N ALA A 284 -28.10 -26.59 -19.73
CA ALA A 284 -29.43 -27.13 -19.59
C ALA A 284 -30.46 -26.09 -19.07
N ASP A 285 -30.03 -24.97 -18.52
CA ASP A 285 -30.90 -23.92 -17.94
C ASP A 285 -31.57 -23.07 -19.02
N GLN A 286 -32.54 -23.66 -19.70
CA GLN A 286 -33.24 -23.06 -20.87
C GLN A 286 -34.14 -21.91 -20.47
N ASP A 287 -34.72 -21.93 -19.29
CA ASP A 287 -35.67 -20.94 -18.78
C ASP A 287 -35.06 -19.93 -17.79
N GLY A 288 -33.77 -20.09 -17.47
CA GLY A 288 -32.99 -19.21 -16.60
C GLY A 288 -33.26 -19.40 -15.11
N ALA A 289 -33.88 -20.51 -14.70
CA ALA A 289 -34.23 -20.78 -13.31
C ALA A 289 -32.98 -20.93 -12.42
N LEU A 290 -31.94 -21.59 -12.94
CA LEU A 290 -30.68 -21.76 -12.22
C LEU A 290 -29.91 -20.44 -12.10
N VAL A 291 -29.85 -19.65 -13.16
CA VAL A 291 -29.22 -18.31 -13.13
C VAL A 291 -29.95 -17.39 -12.17
N ASP A 292 -31.29 -17.41 -12.17
CA ASP A 292 -32.07 -16.61 -11.21
C ASP A 292 -31.80 -17.05 -9.75
N LEU A 293 -31.73 -18.35 -9.51
CA LEU A 293 -31.37 -18.90 -8.19
C LEU A 293 -29.96 -18.43 -7.77
N MET A 294 -28.98 -18.49 -8.70
CA MET A 294 -27.62 -18.01 -8.46
C MET A 294 -27.60 -16.51 -8.16
N ASN A 295 -28.36 -15.70 -8.89
CA ASN A 295 -28.47 -14.25 -8.68
C ASN A 295 -29.06 -13.89 -7.31
N ASN A 296 -30.03 -14.66 -6.83
CA ASN A 296 -30.76 -14.36 -5.60
C ASN A 296 -30.17 -15.00 -4.34
N THR A 297 -29.19 -15.91 -4.47
CA THR A 297 -28.51 -16.54 -3.34
C THR A 297 -27.46 -15.61 -2.74
N ARG A 298 -27.48 -15.41 -1.43
CA ARG A 298 -26.57 -14.50 -0.69
C ARG A 298 -25.21 -15.15 -0.46
N ASP A 299 -24.18 -14.35 -0.23
CA ASP A 299 -22.82 -14.84 0.10
C ASP A 299 -22.80 -15.66 1.38
N GLY A 300 -23.57 -15.30 2.40
CA GLY A 300 -23.71 -16.08 3.62
C GLY A 300 -24.27 -17.48 3.40
N ASP A 301 -25.26 -17.63 2.48
CA ASP A 301 -25.78 -18.93 2.07
C ASP A 301 -24.72 -19.74 1.32
N TYR A 302 -24.01 -19.12 0.36
CA TYR A 302 -22.95 -19.77 -0.37
C TYR A 302 -21.81 -20.28 0.52
N GLN A 303 -21.48 -19.54 1.59
CA GLN A 303 -20.51 -19.98 2.58
C GLN A 303 -21.06 -21.15 3.39
N THR A 304 -22.31 -21.08 3.83
CA THR A 304 -22.97 -22.15 4.60
C THR A 304 -23.06 -23.44 3.80
N PHE A 305 -23.33 -23.39 2.48
CA PHE A 305 -23.35 -24.57 1.62
C PHE A 305 -22.02 -25.32 1.66
N LYS A 306 -20.89 -24.62 1.64
CA LYS A 306 -19.55 -25.24 1.66
C LYS A 306 -19.07 -25.63 3.06
N ALA A 307 -19.79 -25.28 4.11
CA ALA A 307 -19.56 -25.76 5.47
C ALA A 307 -20.41 -27.02 5.80
N ASN A 308 -21.26 -27.49 4.88
CA ASN A 308 -22.14 -28.65 5.02
C ASN A 308 -21.78 -29.75 3.98
N ASP A 309 -22.77 -30.44 3.41
CA ASP A 309 -22.59 -31.54 2.46
C ASP A 309 -23.48 -31.37 1.21
N GLY A 310 -23.38 -32.32 0.27
CA GLY A 310 -24.14 -32.29 -0.96
C GLY A 310 -25.63 -32.42 -0.77
N GLY A 311 -26.08 -33.21 0.22
CA GLY A 311 -27.47 -33.32 0.60
C GLY A 311 -28.05 -32.00 1.11
N TYR A 312 -27.29 -31.26 1.89
CA TYR A 312 -27.66 -29.91 2.31
C TYR A 312 -27.79 -28.96 1.10
N VAL A 313 -26.83 -29.00 0.16
CA VAL A 313 -26.86 -28.18 -1.07
C VAL A 313 -28.08 -28.55 -1.93
N ARG A 314 -28.38 -29.85 -2.08
CA ARG A 314 -29.59 -30.31 -2.80
C ARG A 314 -30.84 -29.66 -2.22
N ARG A 315 -31.05 -29.72 -0.90
CA ARG A 315 -32.25 -29.17 -0.26
C ARG A 315 -32.28 -27.63 -0.23
N GLU A 316 -31.20 -27.02 0.20
CA GLU A 316 -31.17 -25.60 0.56
C GLU A 316 -30.77 -24.69 -0.60
N PHE A 317 -30.20 -25.22 -1.67
CA PHE A 317 -29.92 -24.49 -2.90
C PHE A 317 -30.85 -24.95 -4.03
N PHE A 318 -30.65 -26.14 -4.58
CA PHE A 318 -31.45 -26.60 -5.71
C PHE A 318 -32.93 -26.76 -5.39
N GLY A 319 -33.26 -27.14 -4.15
CA GLY A 319 -34.63 -27.32 -3.67
C GLY A 319 -35.45 -26.05 -3.45
N ARG A 320 -34.85 -24.87 -3.63
CA ARG A 320 -35.57 -23.58 -3.57
C ARG A 320 -36.50 -23.35 -4.75
N ASP A 321 -36.23 -24.02 -5.89
CA ASP A 321 -37.07 -24.02 -7.08
C ASP A 321 -37.20 -25.45 -7.63
N PRO A 322 -38.44 -25.97 -7.85
CA PRO A 322 -38.62 -27.31 -8.38
C PRO A 322 -37.92 -27.57 -9.70
N ARG A 323 -37.71 -26.56 -10.54
CA ARG A 323 -37.03 -26.67 -11.84
C ARG A 323 -35.53 -26.95 -11.62
N THR A 324 -34.90 -26.24 -10.70
CA THR A 324 -33.48 -26.47 -10.39
C THR A 324 -33.27 -27.79 -9.65
N LEU A 325 -34.21 -28.22 -8.80
CA LEU A 325 -34.14 -29.53 -8.15
C LEU A 325 -34.20 -30.65 -9.19
N ALA A 326 -35.07 -30.54 -10.21
CA ALA A 326 -35.19 -31.54 -11.30
C ALA A 326 -33.88 -31.66 -12.10
N MET A 327 -33.08 -30.58 -12.25
CA MET A 327 -31.78 -30.63 -12.98
C MET A 327 -30.76 -31.56 -12.31
N VAL A 328 -30.91 -31.86 -11.04
CA VAL A 328 -29.97 -32.70 -10.25
C VAL A 328 -30.67 -33.97 -9.71
N GLU A 329 -31.83 -34.36 -10.25
CA GLU A 329 -32.62 -35.51 -9.74
C GLU A 329 -31.82 -36.80 -9.80
N GLY A 330 -31.10 -37.05 -10.90
CA GLY A 330 -30.28 -38.25 -11.09
C GLY A 330 -28.88 -38.20 -10.49
N TRP A 331 -28.52 -37.13 -9.80
CA TRP A 331 -27.17 -36.92 -9.24
C TRP A 331 -27.09 -37.43 -7.79
N SER A 332 -25.95 -38.03 -7.42
CA SER A 332 -25.66 -38.32 -6.02
C SER A 332 -25.31 -37.00 -5.25
N ASP A 333 -25.42 -37.05 -3.93
CA ASP A 333 -24.99 -35.91 -3.10
C ASP A 333 -23.49 -35.62 -3.21
N ASP A 334 -22.66 -36.66 -3.45
CA ASP A 334 -21.22 -36.50 -3.71
C ASP A 334 -20.96 -35.80 -5.04
N GLN A 335 -21.75 -36.07 -6.08
CA GLN A 335 -21.65 -35.35 -7.37
C GLN A 335 -22.02 -33.88 -7.21
N ILE A 336 -23.05 -33.55 -6.44
CA ILE A 336 -23.41 -32.17 -6.11
C ILE A 336 -22.29 -31.50 -5.29
N TRP A 337 -21.72 -32.25 -4.34
CA TRP A 337 -20.62 -31.75 -3.52
C TRP A 337 -19.35 -31.48 -4.32
N ALA A 338 -19.09 -32.27 -5.35
CA ALA A 338 -17.94 -32.13 -6.26
C ALA A 338 -18.00 -30.88 -7.17
N LEU A 339 -19.15 -30.21 -7.25
CA LEU A 339 -19.28 -28.93 -7.97
C LEU A 339 -18.38 -27.85 -7.36
N ARG A 340 -17.37 -27.44 -8.11
CA ARG A 340 -16.31 -26.53 -7.66
C ARG A 340 -16.64 -25.06 -7.94
N ARG A 341 -16.00 -24.16 -7.20
CA ARG A 341 -15.92 -22.75 -7.56
C ARG A 341 -14.90 -22.55 -8.67
N GLY A 342 -15.10 -21.50 -9.50
CA GLY A 342 -14.29 -21.26 -10.69
C GLY A 342 -12.81 -20.99 -10.41
N GLY A 343 -12.49 -20.32 -9.30
CA GLY A 343 -11.11 -20.07 -8.91
C GLY A 343 -10.30 -21.33 -8.51
N HIS A 344 -10.96 -22.49 -8.38
CA HIS A 344 -10.31 -23.78 -8.19
C HIS A 344 -10.19 -24.59 -9.49
N ASP A 345 -10.67 -24.03 -10.60
CA ASP A 345 -10.65 -24.64 -11.92
C ASP A 345 -9.55 -24.01 -12.78
N TYR A 346 -8.52 -24.77 -13.11
CA TYR A 346 -7.35 -24.25 -13.80
C TYR A 346 -7.64 -23.87 -15.26
N ARG A 347 -8.57 -24.54 -15.95
CA ARG A 347 -8.97 -24.19 -17.33
C ARG A 347 -9.67 -22.84 -17.35
N LYS A 348 -10.63 -22.63 -16.42
CA LYS A 348 -11.33 -21.36 -16.25
C LYS A 348 -10.35 -20.23 -15.90
N MET A 349 -9.40 -20.49 -14.99
CA MET A 349 -8.41 -19.50 -14.61
C MET A 349 -7.41 -19.19 -15.72
N TYR A 350 -6.96 -20.19 -16.48
CA TYR A 350 -6.09 -19.97 -17.63
C TYR A 350 -6.78 -19.09 -18.68
N THR A 351 -8.03 -19.40 -19.02
CA THR A 351 -8.84 -18.61 -19.96
C THR A 351 -8.98 -17.17 -19.49
N ALA A 352 -9.25 -16.97 -18.20
CA ALA A 352 -9.38 -15.62 -17.61
C ALA A 352 -8.07 -14.83 -17.70
N TYR A 353 -6.93 -15.46 -17.38
CA TYR A 353 -5.62 -14.79 -17.45
C TYR A 353 -5.21 -14.49 -18.89
N LYS A 354 -5.48 -15.42 -19.82
CA LYS A 354 -5.25 -15.19 -21.24
C LYS A 354 -6.07 -13.98 -21.73
N ALA A 355 -7.35 -13.93 -21.42
CA ALA A 355 -8.19 -12.81 -21.78
C ALA A 355 -7.74 -11.48 -21.13
N ALA A 356 -7.20 -11.54 -19.90
CA ALA A 356 -6.64 -10.37 -19.23
C ALA A 356 -5.41 -9.82 -19.96
N VAL A 357 -4.46 -10.67 -20.33
CA VAL A 357 -3.24 -10.29 -21.05
C VAL A 357 -3.54 -9.80 -22.48
N ASP A 358 -4.54 -10.41 -23.13
CA ASP A 358 -4.97 -10.03 -24.48
C ASP A 358 -5.74 -8.69 -24.51
N THR A 359 -6.26 -8.22 -23.37
CA THR A 359 -7.00 -6.95 -23.28
C THR A 359 -6.07 -5.77 -23.55
N LYS A 360 -6.50 -4.83 -24.38
CA LYS A 360 -5.77 -3.60 -24.70
C LYS A 360 -6.59 -2.36 -24.35
N GLY A 361 -5.89 -1.31 -23.94
CA GLY A 361 -6.45 0.00 -23.64
C GLY A 361 -7.25 0.06 -22.32
N ALA A 362 -7.22 -0.96 -21.47
CA ALA A 362 -7.84 -0.95 -20.16
C ALA A 362 -7.18 -1.93 -19.19
N PRO A 363 -7.08 -1.63 -17.90
CA PRO A 363 -6.68 -2.59 -16.87
C PRO A 363 -7.77 -3.67 -16.71
N THR A 364 -7.34 -4.86 -16.28
CA THR A 364 -8.26 -6.00 -16.08
C THR A 364 -8.34 -6.41 -14.63
N VAL A 365 -9.54 -6.73 -14.15
CA VAL A 365 -9.76 -7.44 -12.88
C VAL A 365 -10.38 -8.80 -13.11
N VAL A 366 -9.79 -9.83 -12.50
CA VAL A 366 -10.32 -11.18 -12.43
C VAL A 366 -10.93 -11.41 -11.05
N LEU A 367 -12.25 -11.55 -10.97
CA LEU A 367 -12.98 -11.86 -9.74
C LEU A 367 -13.12 -13.38 -9.63
N ALA A 368 -12.20 -14.03 -8.92
CA ALA A 368 -12.08 -15.47 -8.84
C ALA A 368 -12.75 -16.01 -7.56
N CYS A 369 -13.91 -16.65 -7.69
CA CYS A 369 -14.58 -17.28 -6.56
C CYS A 369 -13.85 -18.53 -6.10
N THR A 370 -13.51 -18.57 -4.81
CA THR A 370 -12.81 -19.68 -4.15
C THR A 370 -13.51 -20.06 -2.84
N ILE A 371 -12.90 -20.97 -2.11
CA ILE A 371 -13.33 -21.37 -0.76
C ILE A 371 -12.14 -21.18 0.18
N LYS A 372 -12.32 -20.39 1.24
CA LYS A 372 -11.26 -20.18 2.25
C LYS A 372 -10.90 -21.48 2.93
N GLY A 373 -9.60 -21.81 2.96
CA GLY A 373 -9.15 -23.09 3.48
C GLY A 373 -9.53 -24.31 2.61
N TYR A 374 -9.72 -24.10 1.30
CA TYR A 374 -10.06 -25.16 0.35
C TYR A 374 -9.10 -26.35 0.49
N ASP A 375 -9.68 -27.54 0.56
CA ASP A 375 -8.98 -28.82 0.61
C ASP A 375 -8.19 -29.12 1.91
N LEU A 376 -8.31 -28.28 2.94
CA LEU A 376 -7.73 -28.55 4.27
C LEU A 376 -8.58 -29.49 5.14
N GLY A 377 -9.77 -29.85 4.69
CA GLY A 377 -10.70 -30.74 5.39
C GLY A 377 -12.00 -30.05 5.84
N SER A 378 -13.00 -30.81 6.22
CA SER A 378 -14.35 -30.33 6.57
C SER A 378 -14.38 -29.45 7.83
N HIS A 379 -13.41 -29.64 8.74
CA HIS A 379 -13.28 -28.83 9.94
C HIS A 379 -12.73 -27.42 9.64
N PHE A 380 -12.12 -27.23 8.46
CA PHE A 380 -11.44 -26.00 8.05
C PHE A 380 -12.15 -25.27 6.92
N ALA A 381 -12.47 -25.95 5.85
CA ALA A 381 -12.96 -25.31 4.62
C ALA A 381 -14.27 -24.56 4.85
N GLY A 382 -14.31 -23.27 4.47
CA GLY A 382 -15.51 -22.43 4.53
C GLY A 382 -15.99 -21.99 5.92
N ARG A 383 -15.31 -22.36 7.00
CA ARG A 383 -15.68 -21.99 8.37
C ARG A 383 -15.25 -20.56 8.71
N ASN A 384 -16.01 -19.84 9.56
CA ASN A 384 -15.61 -18.50 9.98
C ASN A 384 -14.29 -18.46 10.75
N ALA A 385 -13.99 -19.50 11.55
CA ALA A 385 -12.74 -19.62 12.28
C ALA A 385 -11.51 -19.97 11.40
N THR A 386 -11.69 -20.28 10.14
CA THR A 386 -10.64 -20.80 9.22
C THR A 386 -9.42 -19.90 9.13
N HIS A 387 -9.62 -18.58 9.20
CA HIS A 387 -8.50 -17.63 9.14
C HIS A 387 -7.50 -17.82 10.30
N GLN A 388 -8.01 -18.14 11.50
CA GLN A 388 -7.17 -18.29 12.69
C GLN A 388 -6.71 -19.72 12.94
N MET A 389 -7.15 -20.69 12.14
CA MET A 389 -6.72 -22.07 12.28
C MET A 389 -5.29 -22.23 11.79
N LYS A 390 -4.42 -22.70 12.70
CA LYS A 390 -2.96 -22.72 12.52
C LYS A 390 -2.34 -24.10 12.56
N LYS A 391 -3.13 -25.13 12.96
CA LYS A 391 -2.67 -26.50 13.13
C LYS A 391 -3.76 -27.50 12.80
N LEU A 392 -3.34 -28.60 12.21
CA LEU A 392 -4.10 -29.80 12.01
C LEU A 392 -3.87 -30.72 13.23
N ASN A 393 -4.90 -31.34 13.77
CA ASN A 393 -4.72 -32.46 14.68
C ASN A 393 -4.20 -33.69 13.91
N LEU A 394 -3.86 -34.78 14.61
CA LEU A 394 -3.28 -35.95 13.95
C LEU A 394 -4.23 -36.58 12.92
N GLU A 395 -5.51 -36.69 13.22
CA GLU A 395 -6.52 -37.26 12.33
C GLU A 395 -6.72 -36.38 11.09
N ASP A 396 -6.85 -35.07 11.26
CA ASP A 396 -6.93 -34.10 10.17
C ASP A 396 -5.68 -34.16 9.29
N LEU A 397 -4.50 -34.31 9.90
CA LEU A 397 -3.22 -34.38 9.20
C LEU A 397 -3.11 -35.66 8.36
N LYS A 398 -3.53 -36.83 8.90
CA LYS A 398 -3.60 -38.08 8.14
C LYS A 398 -4.58 -37.99 6.99
N ALA A 399 -5.81 -37.52 7.24
CA ALA A 399 -6.82 -37.35 6.22
C ALA A 399 -6.38 -36.36 5.12
N PHE A 400 -5.61 -35.32 5.48
CA PHE A 400 -5.05 -34.37 4.53
C PHE A 400 -3.95 -35.02 3.68
N ARG A 401 -3.00 -35.74 4.30
CA ARG A 401 -1.98 -36.54 3.61
C ARG A 401 -2.60 -37.49 2.60
N ASP A 402 -3.60 -38.29 3.03
CA ASP A 402 -4.25 -39.30 2.20
C ASP A 402 -4.94 -38.68 0.98
N ARG A 403 -5.68 -37.58 1.21
CA ARG A 403 -6.37 -36.84 0.13
C ARG A 403 -5.38 -36.30 -0.89
N LEU A 404 -4.20 -35.86 -0.44
CA LEU A 404 -3.14 -35.37 -1.33
C LEU A 404 -2.27 -36.48 -1.89
N GLY A 405 -2.42 -37.75 -1.43
CA GLY A 405 -1.63 -38.91 -1.89
C GLY A 405 -0.13 -38.75 -1.60
N ILE A 406 0.22 -38.14 -0.48
CA ILE A 406 1.63 -37.94 -0.07
C ILE A 406 2.16 -39.25 0.56
N PRO A 407 3.29 -39.81 0.11
CA PRO A 407 3.78 -41.10 0.52
C PRO A 407 4.49 -41.05 1.89
N ILE A 408 3.78 -40.65 2.93
CA ILE A 408 4.26 -40.60 4.32
C ILE A 408 3.41 -41.57 5.15
N SER A 409 4.07 -42.48 5.91
CA SER A 409 3.34 -43.46 6.71
C SER A 409 2.71 -42.84 7.96
N ASP A 410 1.68 -43.55 8.49
CA ASP A 410 1.02 -43.15 9.72
C ASP A 410 1.99 -43.07 10.90
N ALA A 411 2.90 -44.05 11.01
CA ALA A 411 3.87 -44.11 12.09
C ALA A 411 4.76 -42.87 12.19
N VAL A 412 5.10 -42.27 11.03
CA VAL A 412 5.90 -41.02 10.98
C VAL A 412 5.09 -39.84 11.51
N LEU A 413 3.79 -39.74 11.16
CA LEU A 413 2.93 -38.65 11.63
C LEU A 413 2.55 -38.81 13.11
N GLU A 414 2.39 -40.04 13.60
CA GLU A 414 2.11 -40.37 14.98
C GLU A 414 3.28 -40.08 15.90
N ALA A 415 4.51 -40.26 15.41
CA ALA A 415 5.73 -39.98 16.19
C ALA A 415 5.82 -38.52 16.63
N ASP A 416 5.53 -37.57 15.74
CA ASP A 416 5.46 -36.13 16.06
C ASP A 416 4.61 -35.37 15.00
N PRO A 417 3.33 -35.11 15.28
CA PRO A 417 2.46 -34.38 14.35
C PRO A 417 2.92 -32.94 14.05
N TYR A 418 3.77 -32.35 14.92
CA TYR A 418 4.34 -31.02 14.70
C TYR A 418 5.62 -31.03 13.87
N ARG A 419 6.16 -32.21 13.57
CA ARG A 419 7.34 -32.42 12.73
C ARG A 419 7.08 -33.33 11.55
N ALA A 420 5.84 -33.34 11.07
CA ALA A 420 5.51 -34.04 9.83
C ALA A 420 6.52 -33.64 8.74
N PRO A 421 7.07 -34.60 7.97
CA PRO A 421 8.12 -34.30 6.97
C PRO A 421 7.58 -33.41 5.85
N TYR A 422 8.43 -32.53 5.35
CA TYR A 422 8.26 -31.96 4.01
C TYR A 422 8.37 -33.08 2.97
N TYR A 423 7.83 -32.84 1.78
CA TYR A 423 7.95 -33.82 0.72
C TYR A 423 8.32 -33.15 -0.60
N ASN A 424 9.51 -33.44 -1.08
CA ASN A 424 9.99 -33.13 -2.41
C ASN A 424 10.49 -34.44 -3.05
N PRO A 425 9.90 -34.90 -4.17
CA PRO A 425 10.34 -36.15 -4.77
C PRO A 425 11.75 -36.09 -5.38
N GLY A 426 12.30 -34.89 -5.52
CA GLY A 426 13.68 -34.65 -5.94
C GLY A 426 13.87 -34.55 -7.46
N PRO A 427 15.14 -34.29 -7.86
CA PRO A 427 15.50 -34.23 -9.29
C PRO A 427 15.22 -35.56 -10.03
N GLY A 428 14.74 -35.49 -11.26
CA GLY A 428 14.38 -36.64 -12.07
C GLY A 428 12.94 -37.12 -11.87
N ASP A 429 12.19 -36.58 -10.90
CA ASP A 429 10.74 -36.78 -10.85
C ASP A 429 10.07 -35.95 -11.95
N GLU A 430 9.17 -36.55 -12.71
CA GLU A 430 8.52 -35.90 -13.84
C GLU A 430 7.81 -34.61 -13.48
N ARG A 431 7.22 -34.52 -12.27
CA ARG A 431 6.54 -33.31 -11.75
C ARG A 431 7.52 -32.18 -11.52
N ILE A 432 8.70 -32.48 -10.98
CA ILE A 432 9.75 -31.50 -10.73
C ILE A 432 10.39 -31.02 -12.03
N GLU A 433 10.67 -31.94 -12.96
CA GLU A 433 11.21 -31.58 -14.27
C GLU A 433 10.21 -30.71 -15.07
N TYR A 434 8.92 -31.07 -15.06
CA TYR A 434 7.87 -30.25 -15.67
C TYR A 434 7.85 -28.82 -15.07
N LEU A 435 7.81 -28.73 -13.74
CA LEU A 435 7.78 -27.47 -13.01
C LEU A 435 8.98 -26.57 -13.38
N LEU A 436 10.19 -27.14 -13.41
CA LEU A 436 11.41 -26.42 -13.77
C LEU A 436 11.44 -26.02 -15.24
N GLU A 437 10.93 -26.88 -16.14
CA GLU A 437 10.84 -26.60 -17.58
C GLU A 437 9.88 -25.42 -17.85
N ARG A 438 8.73 -25.39 -17.17
CA ARG A 438 7.83 -24.23 -17.29
C ARG A 438 8.53 -22.93 -16.88
N ARG A 439 9.34 -22.95 -15.80
CA ARG A 439 10.09 -21.77 -15.39
C ARG A 439 11.20 -21.39 -16.36
N ARG A 440 11.91 -22.36 -16.93
CA ARG A 440 12.93 -22.11 -17.98
C ARG A 440 12.29 -21.48 -19.22
N THR A 441 11.20 -22.01 -19.68
CA THR A 441 10.45 -21.50 -20.85
C THR A 441 9.97 -20.06 -20.63
N LEU A 442 9.59 -19.70 -19.40
CA LEU A 442 9.11 -18.37 -19.04
C LEU A 442 10.26 -17.41 -18.61
N GLY A 443 11.52 -17.80 -18.76
CA GLY A 443 12.67 -16.92 -18.53
C GLY A 443 13.05 -16.77 -17.04
N GLY A 444 12.89 -17.83 -16.23
CA GLY A 444 13.40 -17.89 -14.88
C GLY A 444 12.35 -17.90 -13.78
N PHE A 445 12.80 -17.82 -12.54
CA PHE A 445 11.95 -17.94 -11.36
C PHE A 445 11.17 -16.67 -11.02
N VAL A 446 10.02 -16.84 -10.35
CA VAL A 446 9.18 -15.80 -9.77
C VAL A 446 8.69 -16.29 -8.40
N PRO A 447 8.82 -15.52 -7.32
CA PRO A 447 9.50 -14.24 -7.21
C PRO A 447 11.03 -14.38 -7.28
N GLU A 448 11.65 -13.40 -7.88
CA GLU A 448 13.09 -13.20 -7.88
C GLU A 448 13.38 -11.69 -7.89
N ARG A 449 14.30 -11.23 -7.05
CA ARG A 449 14.72 -9.83 -7.03
C ARG A 449 16.20 -9.70 -7.39
N ARG A 450 16.47 -8.89 -8.40
CA ARG A 450 17.82 -8.54 -8.83
C ARG A 450 18.08 -7.06 -8.56
N THR A 451 19.29 -6.72 -8.19
CA THR A 451 19.69 -5.34 -7.89
C THR A 451 20.83 -4.85 -8.78
N ALA A 452 21.30 -5.70 -9.68
CA ALA A 452 22.33 -5.31 -10.64
C ALA A 452 21.74 -4.30 -11.63
N HIS A 453 22.31 -3.10 -11.67
CA HIS A 453 21.92 -2.02 -12.58
C HIS A 453 23.13 -1.27 -13.08
N LYS A 454 22.97 -0.54 -14.18
CA LYS A 454 24.02 0.35 -14.70
C LYS A 454 24.22 1.51 -13.71
N ALA A 455 25.47 1.73 -13.32
CA ALA A 455 25.83 2.86 -12.47
C ALA A 455 25.35 4.19 -13.07
N LEU A 456 24.80 5.04 -12.20
CA LEU A 456 24.38 6.39 -12.57
C LEU A 456 25.57 7.33 -12.57
N ALA A 457 25.80 8.05 -13.66
CA ALA A 457 26.76 9.15 -13.66
C ALA A 457 26.17 10.31 -12.86
N LEU A 458 26.88 10.72 -11.81
CA LEU A 458 26.46 11.82 -10.93
C LEU A 458 27.04 13.15 -11.43
N PRO A 459 26.32 14.29 -11.24
CA PRO A 459 26.82 15.61 -11.56
C PRO A 459 28.09 15.94 -10.78
N ASP A 460 28.99 16.67 -11.42
CA ASP A 460 30.22 17.12 -10.77
C ASP A 460 29.97 18.30 -9.80
N ALA A 461 31.00 18.67 -9.03
CA ALA A 461 30.91 19.69 -7.99
C ALA A 461 30.47 21.08 -8.53
N SER A 462 30.74 21.40 -9.79
CA SER A 462 30.40 22.70 -10.37
C SER A 462 28.90 22.97 -10.47
N HIS A 463 28.09 21.89 -10.52
CA HIS A 463 26.64 21.99 -10.55
C HIS A 463 26.03 22.48 -9.19
N TYR A 464 26.77 22.43 -8.11
CA TYR A 464 26.36 22.90 -6.79
C TYR A 464 26.78 24.35 -6.51
N ASP A 465 27.73 24.89 -7.26
CA ASP A 465 28.30 26.24 -7.04
C ASP A 465 27.25 27.37 -7.12
N GLY A 466 26.21 27.15 -7.95
CA GLY A 466 25.14 28.14 -8.15
C GLY A 466 24.45 28.53 -6.84
N VAL A 467 24.19 27.55 -5.97
CA VAL A 467 23.52 27.77 -4.67
C VAL A 467 24.52 28.05 -3.53
N LYS A 468 25.77 27.52 -3.62
CA LYS A 468 26.84 27.76 -2.66
C LYS A 468 27.32 29.23 -2.66
N ARG A 469 27.15 29.93 -3.78
CA ARG A 469 27.46 31.38 -3.89
C ARG A 469 26.49 32.30 -3.13
N GLY A 470 25.38 31.73 -2.61
CA GLY A 470 24.33 32.50 -1.95
C GLY A 470 23.48 33.36 -2.89
N SER A 471 22.67 34.27 -2.35
CA SER A 471 21.72 35.08 -3.12
C SER A 471 22.08 36.56 -3.25
N GLY A 472 23.25 36.97 -2.79
CA GLY A 472 23.67 38.37 -2.78
C GLY A 472 22.76 39.24 -1.90
N LYS A 473 22.04 40.18 -2.50
CA LYS A 473 21.04 41.00 -1.81
C LYS A 473 19.62 40.49 -1.91
N GLN A 474 19.39 39.46 -2.72
CA GLN A 474 18.09 38.93 -3.02
C GLN A 474 17.62 38.01 -1.90
N GLN A 475 16.38 38.17 -1.43
CA GLN A 475 15.77 37.23 -0.51
C GLN A 475 15.25 36.03 -1.27
N VAL A 476 15.63 34.82 -0.87
CA VAL A 476 15.27 33.53 -1.51
C VAL A 476 14.89 32.55 -0.42
N ALA A 477 13.73 31.92 -0.59
CA ALA A 477 13.27 30.83 0.29
C ALA A 477 14.09 29.57 0.05
N THR A 478 14.22 28.70 1.07
CA THR A 478 14.93 27.42 0.92
C THR A 478 14.26 26.49 -0.10
N THR A 479 12.93 26.56 -0.25
CA THR A 479 12.20 25.88 -1.33
C THR A 479 12.75 26.30 -2.70
N MET A 480 12.89 27.61 -2.94
CA MET A 480 13.43 28.14 -4.21
C MET A 480 14.91 27.84 -4.39
N ALA A 481 15.69 27.80 -3.29
CA ALA A 481 17.09 27.38 -3.34
C ALA A 481 17.22 25.93 -3.81
N PHE A 482 16.38 25.03 -3.31
CA PHE A 482 16.33 23.62 -3.77
C PHE A 482 15.93 23.53 -5.25
N VAL A 483 14.88 24.24 -5.68
CA VAL A 483 14.45 24.25 -7.09
C VAL A 483 15.56 24.71 -8.01
N ARG A 484 16.32 25.75 -7.60
CA ARG A 484 17.48 26.23 -8.34
C ARG A 484 18.59 25.17 -8.43
N LEU A 485 18.91 24.51 -7.30
CA LEU A 485 19.87 23.42 -7.27
C LEU A 485 19.44 22.29 -8.22
N LEU A 486 18.17 21.86 -8.16
CA LEU A 486 17.66 20.82 -9.05
C LEU A 486 17.81 21.20 -10.54
N LYS A 487 17.53 22.47 -10.89
CA LYS A 487 17.76 22.97 -12.25
C LYS A 487 19.24 22.93 -12.66
N ASP A 488 20.13 23.27 -11.75
CA ASP A 488 21.57 23.27 -12.03
C ASP A 488 22.08 21.82 -12.19
N LEU A 489 21.63 20.88 -11.36
CA LEU A 489 21.91 19.43 -11.50
C LEU A 489 21.39 18.87 -12.83
N MET A 490 20.20 19.29 -13.27
CA MET A 490 19.58 18.85 -14.53
C MET A 490 20.23 19.46 -15.78
N ARG A 491 21.27 20.28 -15.68
CA ARG A 491 22.11 20.67 -16.83
C ARG A 491 23.05 19.56 -17.26
N ASP A 492 23.35 18.63 -16.35
CA ASP A 492 24.07 17.41 -16.73
C ASP A 492 23.18 16.52 -17.60
N LYS A 493 23.57 16.33 -18.86
CA LYS A 493 22.79 15.59 -19.87
C LYS A 493 22.68 14.09 -19.56
N SER A 494 23.60 13.53 -18.80
CA SER A 494 23.61 12.11 -18.42
C SER A 494 22.72 11.87 -17.20
N PHE A 495 22.64 12.83 -16.29
CA PHE A 495 21.87 12.77 -15.06
C PHE A 495 20.40 13.22 -15.26
N ALA A 496 20.17 14.32 -15.99
CA ALA A 496 18.85 14.92 -16.17
C ALA A 496 17.74 13.92 -16.57
N PRO A 497 17.94 12.98 -17.50
CA PRO A 497 16.89 12.03 -17.88
C PRO A 497 16.48 11.06 -16.75
N ARG A 498 17.29 10.94 -15.71
CA ARG A 498 17.05 10.03 -14.57
C ARG A 498 16.30 10.69 -13.42
N VAL A 499 16.21 12.01 -13.38
CA VAL A 499 15.46 12.75 -12.37
C VAL A 499 13.97 12.61 -12.63
N VAL A 500 13.21 12.30 -11.58
CA VAL A 500 11.74 12.16 -11.61
C VAL A 500 11.13 13.11 -10.59
N PRO A 501 10.78 14.35 -10.97
CA PRO A 501 10.01 15.21 -10.07
C PRO A 501 8.60 14.66 -9.89
N ILE A 502 8.15 14.55 -8.65
CA ILE A 502 6.83 14.04 -8.27
C ILE A 502 6.12 15.09 -7.44
N ILE A 503 4.97 15.55 -7.89
CA ILE A 503 4.27 16.70 -7.32
C ILE A 503 2.77 16.44 -7.28
N PRO A 504 2.13 16.45 -6.09
CA PRO A 504 0.67 16.38 -5.97
C PRO A 504 0.03 17.77 -6.17
N ASP A 505 -0.02 18.27 -7.38
CA ASP A 505 -0.68 19.53 -7.83
C ASP A 505 -0.16 20.87 -7.29
N GLU A 506 0.90 20.93 -6.47
CA GLU A 506 1.35 22.20 -5.85
C GLU A 506 2.58 22.81 -6.53
N ALA A 507 2.83 22.51 -7.80
CA ALA A 507 4.03 22.95 -8.51
C ALA A 507 4.25 24.47 -8.47
N ARG A 508 3.19 25.27 -8.58
CA ARG A 508 3.28 26.75 -8.55
C ARG A 508 3.65 27.26 -7.16
N THR A 509 3.13 26.64 -6.10
CA THR A 509 3.46 27.00 -4.70
C THR A 509 4.95 26.76 -4.42
N PHE A 510 5.52 25.70 -4.97
CA PHE A 510 6.92 25.33 -4.75
C PHE A 510 7.87 25.89 -5.81
N GLY A 511 7.40 26.68 -6.80
CA GLY A 511 8.20 27.21 -7.89
C GLY A 511 8.65 26.15 -8.90
N MET A 512 8.06 24.97 -8.85
CA MET A 512 8.34 23.87 -9.77
C MET A 512 7.66 24.04 -11.13
N ASP A 513 6.67 24.94 -11.26
CA ASP A 513 6.05 25.34 -12.53
C ASP A 513 7.07 25.85 -13.57
N SER A 514 8.19 26.35 -13.08
CA SER A 514 9.33 26.73 -13.91
C SER A 514 9.96 25.58 -14.72
N PHE A 515 9.59 24.35 -14.44
CA PHE A 515 9.95 23.16 -15.21
C PHE A 515 8.96 22.82 -16.33
N PHE A 516 7.71 23.32 -16.30
CA PHE A 516 6.67 22.97 -17.27
C PHE A 516 7.10 23.20 -18.74
N PRO A 517 7.75 24.33 -19.10
CA PRO A 517 8.16 24.54 -20.49
C PRO A 517 9.26 23.60 -20.96
N THR A 518 10.12 23.12 -20.07
CA THR A 518 11.35 22.40 -20.41
C THR A 518 11.19 20.90 -20.38
N ILE A 519 10.75 20.34 -19.24
CA ILE A 519 10.65 18.90 -19.04
C ILE A 519 9.23 18.37 -19.07
N LYS A 520 8.22 19.24 -19.02
CA LYS A 520 6.78 18.98 -19.17
C LYS A 520 6.22 17.97 -18.15
N ILE A 521 4.93 18.02 -17.97
CA ILE A 521 4.18 17.04 -17.18
C ILE A 521 3.96 15.79 -18.04
N TYR A 522 4.16 14.63 -17.46
CA TYR A 522 3.86 13.35 -18.10
C TYR A 522 2.35 13.16 -18.21
N ASN A 523 1.89 12.86 -19.42
CA ASN A 523 0.55 12.39 -19.68
C ASN A 523 0.62 11.34 -20.80
N PRO A 524 0.15 10.08 -20.58
CA PRO A 524 0.29 9.01 -21.56
C PRO A 524 -0.42 9.31 -22.88
N HIS A 525 -1.42 10.19 -22.89
CA HIS A 525 -2.16 10.62 -24.07
C HIS A 525 -1.58 11.89 -24.73
N GLY A 526 -0.57 12.53 -24.10
CA GLY A 526 -0.08 13.85 -24.49
C GLY A 526 -1.05 14.96 -24.11
N GLN A 527 -0.98 16.12 -24.81
CA GLN A 527 -1.85 17.25 -24.57
C GLN A 527 -2.77 17.48 -25.76
N ASN A 528 -4.01 16.99 -25.66
CA ASN A 528 -5.00 17.02 -26.76
C ASN A 528 -5.90 18.26 -26.71
N TYR A 529 -5.53 19.29 -25.96
CA TYR A 529 -6.25 20.56 -25.80
C TYR A 529 -5.25 21.72 -25.77
N THR A 530 -5.74 22.94 -26.05
CA THR A 530 -4.95 24.15 -25.88
C THR A 530 -5.11 24.67 -24.45
N PRO A 531 -4.01 24.76 -23.64
CA PRO A 531 -4.08 25.29 -22.30
C PRO A 531 -4.57 26.74 -22.28
N VAL A 532 -5.38 27.11 -21.29
CA VAL A 532 -5.91 28.47 -21.15
C VAL A 532 -4.80 29.51 -21.00
N ASP A 533 -3.65 29.11 -20.45
CA ASP A 533 -2.48 29.94 -20.22
C ASP A 533 -1.37 29.74 -21.26
N HIS A 534 -1.69 29.21 -22.44
CA HIS A 534 -0.72 28.83 -23.49
C HIS A 534 0.19 29.97 -23.94
N GLU A 535 -0.26 31.23 -23.81
CA GLU A 535 0.53 32.44 -24.13
C GLU A 535 1.53 32.80 -23.03
N LEU A 536 1.39 32.23 -21.84
CA LEU A 536 2.31 32.55 -20.73
C LEU A 536 3.61 31.74 -20.85
N MET A 537 4.71 32.35 -20.42
CA MET A 537 6.03 31.72 -20.44
C MET A 537 6.05 30.44 -19.58
N LEU A 538 5.35 30.42 -18.46
CA LEU A 538 5.22 29.29 -17.53
C LEU A 538 3.87 28.58 -17.70
N SER A 539 3.40 28.43 -18.96
CA SER A 539 2.15 27.75 -19.24
C SER A 539 2.21 26.27 -18.85
N TYR A 540 1.06 25.75 -18.43
CA TYR A 540 0.86 24.34 -18.16
C TYR A 540 1.08 23.51 -19.44
N ARG A 541 1.99 22.53 -19.40
CA ARG A 541 2.37 21.73 -20.58
C ARG A 541 2.49 20.26 -20.22
N GLU A 542 1.71 19.46 -20.95
CA GLU A 542 1.75 18.01 -20.88
C GLU A 542 2.40 17.41 -22.14
N ALA A 543 2.99 16.25 -21.99
CA ALA A 543 3.49 15.48 -23.12
C ALA A 543 3.62 14.00 -22.76
N ARG A 544 3.52 13.13 -23.77
CA ARG A 544 3.72 11.70 -23.61
C ARG A 544 5.12 11.36 -23.09
N ASN A 545 6.13 12.13 -23.46
CA ASN A 545 7.49 12.02 -22.94
C ASN A 545 7.80 13.01 -21.83
N GLY A 546 6.79 13.60 -21.21
CA GLY A 546 6.93 14.48 -20.05
C GLY A 546 7.67 13.79 -18.90
N GLN A 547 8.35 14.59 -18.07
CA GLN A 547 9.21 14.05 -17.02
C GLN A 547 8.62 14.20 -15.61
N ILE A 548 7.75 15.19 -15.40
CA ILE A 548 7.12 15.44 -14.11
C ILE A 548 5.95 14.48 -13.93
N LEU A 549 5.93 13.71 -12.87
CA LEU A 549 4.75 12.98 -12.42
C LEU A 549 3.87 13.91 -11.57
N HIS A 550 2.73 14.28 -12.12
CA HIS A 550 1.76 15.18 -11.50
C HIS A 550 0.51 14.37 -11.19
N THR A 551 0.42 13.87 -9.95
CA THR A 551 -0.55 12.83 -9.58
C THR A 551 -1.92 13.37 -9.17
N GLY A 552 -2.11 14.70 -9.20
CA GLY A 552 -3.29 15.37 -8.62
C GLY A 552 -3.14 15.55 -7.10
N ILE A 553 -4.14 16.15 -6.45
CA ILE A 553 -4.16 16.38 -4.98
C ILE A 553 -4.25 15.04 -4.24
N ASN A 554 -3.14 14.33 -4.22
CA ASN A 554 -3.09 12.92 -3.85
C ASN A 554 -1.69 12.51 -3.35
N GLU A 555 -1.40 12.69 -2.07
CA GLU A 555 -0.11 12.31 -1.48
C GLU A 555 0.09 10.80 -1.41
N ALA A 556 -0.97 10.00 -1.26
CA ALA A 556 -0.86 8.54 -1.22
C ALA A 556 -0.38 7.99 -2.57
N GLY A 557 -1.03 8.39 -3.67
CA GLY A 557 -0.61 8.00 -5.03
C GLY A 557 0.76 8.56 -5.40
N SER A 558 1.09 9.79 -4.97
CA SER A 558 2.42 10.38 -5.17
C SER A 558 3.50 9.57 -4.44
N THR A 559 3.20 9.06 -3.24
CA THR A 559 4.12 8.20 -2.49
C THR A 559 4.30 6.86 -3.22
N ALA A 560 3.24 6.26 -3.76
CA ALA A 560 3.33 5.05 -4.57
C ALA A 560 4.17 5.26 -5.85
N ALA A 561 3.99 6.40 -6.54
CA ALA A 561 4.84 6.79 -7.68
C ALA A 561 6.31 6.99 -7.27
N PHE A 562 6.55 7.56 -6.08
CA PHE A 562 7.89 7.69 -5.50
C PHE A 562 8.52 6.31 -5.23
N ILE A 563 7.75 5.35 -4.72
CA ILE A 563 8.20 3.97 -4.51
C ILE A 563 8.58 3.32 -5.83
N ALA A 564 7.72 3.38 -6.85
CA ALA A 564 7.97 2.81 -8.16
C ALA A 564 9.24 3.38 -8.81
N ALA A 565 9.39 4.72 -8.79
CA ALA A 565 10.57 5.38 -9.33
C ALA A 565 11.84 5.06 -8.52
N GLY A 566 11.76 5.08 -7.18
CA GLY A 566 12.90 4.88 -6.28
C GLY A 566 13.39 3.43 -6.21
N THR A 567 12.59 2.46 -6.69
CA THR A 567 12.95 1.04 -6.77
C THR A 567 13.22 0.56 -8.19
N ALA A 568 13.19 1.45 -9.19
CA ALA A 568 13.42 1.11 -10.59
C ALA A 568 14.79 0.43 -10.84
N TYR A 569 15.78 0.66 -9.97
CA TYR A 569 17.06 -0.03 -10.04
C TYR A 569 16.92 -1.54 -9.87
N SER A 570 15.93 -2.00 -9.09
CA SER A 570 15.68 -3.44 -8.82
C SER A 570 14.49 -3.98 -9.61
N THR A 571 13.48 -3.17 -9.92
CA THR A 571 12.32 -3.63 -10.70
C THR A 571 12.62 -3.62 -12.19
N GLN A 572 13.43 -2.66 -12.64
CA GLN A 572 13.67 -2.41 -14.07
C GLN A 572 15.17 -2.42 -14.46
N GLY A 573 16.09 -2.61 -13.51
CA GLY A 573 17.54 -2.56 -13.73
C GLY A 573 18.04 -1.16 -14.14
N VAL A 574 17.26 -0.11 -13.87
CA VAL A 574 17.53 1.28 -14.25
C VAL A 574 17.42 2.19 -13.05
N ALA A 575 18.52 2.77 -12.59
CA ALA A 575 18.49 3.73 -11.49
C ALA A 575 17.78 5.03 -11.90
N MET A 576 16.75 5.44 -11.16
CA MET A 576 16.04 6.70 -11.26
C MET A 576 16.17 7.48 -9.96
N VAL A 577 16.10 8.81 -10.04
CA VAL A 577 16.27 9.72 -8.91
C VAL A 577 14.95 10.47 -8.68
N PRO A 578 14.01 9.91 -7.92
CA PRO A 578 12.78 10.62 -7.60
C PRO A 578 13.04 11.75 -6.63
N VAL A 579 12.39 12.88 -6.90
CA VAL A 579 12.34 14.09 -6.07
C VAL A 579 10.89 14.40 -5.82
N TYR A 580 10.39 13.97 -4.68
CA TYR A 580 9.00 14.11 -4.28
C TYR A 580 8.82 15.29 -3.34
N ILE A 581 7.97 16.25 -3.71
CA ILE A 581 7.66 17.42 -2.90
C ILE A 581 6.17 17.47 -2.56
N PHE A 582 5.86 17.80 -1.32
CA PHE A 582 4.51 17.95 -0.79
C PHE A 582 4.47 18.99 0.33
N TYR A 583 3.30 19.45 0.74
CA TYR A 583 3.17 20.18 1.99
C TYR A 583 3.59 19.29 3.16
N SER A 584 4.57 19.72 3.97
CA SER A 584 5.20 18.90 5.01
C SER A 584 4.20 18.27 5.97
N MET A 585 3.11 18.97 6.29
CA MET A 585 2.02 18.51 7.15
C MET A 585 1.34 17.24 6.61
N PHE A 586 1.24 17.07 5.28
CA PHE A 586 0.47 15.99 4.66
C PHE A 586 1.31 14.78 4.24
N GLY A 587 2.62 14.82 4.46
CA GLY A 587 3.52 13.71 4.15
C GLY A 587 3.44 12.57 5.18
N PHE A 588 4.40 12.52 6.09
CA PHE A 588 4.54 11.39 7.03
C PHE A 588 3.33 11.13 7.92
N GLN A 589 2.60 12.16 8.29
CA GLN A 589 1.41 11.97 9.12
C GLN A 589 0.23 11.35 8.33
N ARG A 590 0.14 11.58 7.02
CA ARG A 590 -0.96 11.07 6.18
C ARG A 590 -0.61 9.78 5.46
N THR A 591 0.65 9.60 5.07
CA THR A 591 1.14 8.48 4.27
C THR A 591 2.26 7.69 4.97
N GLY A 592 2.28 7.69 6.31
CA GLY A 592 3.34 7.05 7.10
C GLY A 592 3.50 5.57 6.80
N ASP A 593 2.40 4.83 6.61
CA ASP A 593 2.43 3.42 6.26
C ASP A 593 3.06 3.17 4.88
N SER A 594 2.75 4.02 3.89
CA SER A 594 3.40 3.97 2.57
C SER A 594 4.91 4.21 2.65
N PHE A 595 5.39 5.11 3.54
CA PHE A 595 6.83 5.29 3.76
C PHE A 595 7.48 4.08 4.48
N TRP A 596 6.74 3.34 5.31
CA TRP A 596 7.21 2.05 5.81
C TRP A 596 7.30 1.01 4.70
N ALA A 597 6.30 0.91 3.82
CA ALA A 597 6.35 0.06 2.63
C ALA A 597 7.52 0.45 1.70
N ALA A 598 7.77 1.76 1.50
CA ALA A 598 8.93 2.27 0.77
C ALA A 598 10.25 1.80 1.37
N ALA A 599 10.37 1.82 2.71
CA ALA A 599 11.54 1.31 3.41
C ALA A 599 11.73 -0.20 3.22
N ASP A 600 10.65 -0.98 3.30
CA ASP A 600 10.67 -2.43 3.08
C ASP A 600 11.04 -2.79 1.65
N GLN A 601 10.56 -2.02 0.67
CA GLN A 601 10.88 -2.19 -0.75
C GLN A 601 12.27 -1.67 -1.12
N MET A 602 12.97 -1.01 -0.17
CA MET A 602 14.32 -0.50 -0.34
C MET A 602 14.38 0.69 -1.33
N THR A 603 13.40 1.57 -1.25
CA THR A 603 13.27 2.77 -2.07
C THR A 603 14.39 3.77 -1.81
N ARG A 604 14.82 4.50 -2.87
CA ARG A 604 15.82 5.57 -2.85
C ARG A 604 15.21 6.86 -3.37
N GLY A 605 15.67 8.01 -2.89
CA GLY A 605 15.26 9.30 -3.43
C GLY A 605 15.19 10.41 -2.39
N PHE A 606 14.76 11.58 -2.86
CA PHE A 606 14.61 12.78 -2.04
C PHE A 606 13.13 13.09 -1.82
N ILE A 607 12.79 13.39 -0.57
CA ILE A 607 11.47 13.78 -0.11
C ILE A 607 11.58 15.17 0.46
N LEU A 608 10.77 16.10 -0.01
CA LEU A 608 10.77 17.49 0.41
C LEU A 608 9.46 17.85 1.10
N GLY A 609 9.55 18.15 2.39
CA GLY A 609 8.43 18.73 3.13
C GLY A 609 8.40 20.24 2.92
N GLY A 610 7.61 20.71 1.99
CA GLY A 610 7.43 22.12 1.66
C GLY A 610 6.57 22.86 2.68
N THR A 611 6.67 24.19 2.75
CA THR A 611 5.98 25.06 3.71
C THR A 611 6.09 24.56 5.16
N ALA A 612 7.27 24.05 5.49
CA ALA A 612 7.53 23.50 6.83
C ALA A 612 7.52 24.60 7.91
N GLY A 613 7.35 24.20 9.15
CA GLY A 613 7.48 25.06 10.31
C GLY A 613 6.17 25.43 11.00
N ARG A 614 6.33 26.06 12.17
CA ARG A 614 5.22 26.46 13.05
C ARG A 614 5.02 27.97 13.14
N THR A 615 6.04 28.75 12.81
CA THR A 615 6.10 30.19 13.11
C THR A 615 6.21 31.06 11.87
N THR A 616 6.47 30.49 10.71
CA THR A 616 6.78 31.21 9.48
C THR A 616 5.89 30.82 8.31
N LEU A 617 4.64 30.46 8.59
CA LEU A 617 3.65 30.18 7.56
C LEU A 617 3.23 31.48 6.89
N THR A 618 3.36 31.57 5.57
CA THR A 618 3.03 32.74 4.77
C THR A 618 1.65 32.61 4.13
N GLY A 619 0.60 32.57 4.97
CA GLY A 619 -0.78 32.58 4.50
C GLY A 619 -1.48 31.23 4.39
N GLU A 620 -0.77 30.13 4.57
CA GLU A 620 -1.34 28.77 4.43
C GLU A 620 -2.31 28.40 5.57
N GLY A 621 -2.23 29.09 6.70
CA GLY A 621 -3.08 28.87 7.87
C GLY A 621 -2.59 27.73 8.77
N THR A 622 -3.27 27.59 9.92
CA THR A 622 -2.84 26.69 11.01
C THR A 622 -2.88 25.21 10.66
N GLN A 623 -3.71 24.79 9.69
CA GLN A 623 -3.76 23.40 9.24
C GLN A 623 -2.46 22.94 8.55
N HIS A 624 -1.59 23.85 8.12
CA HIS A 624 -0.27 23.54 7.54
C HIS A 624 0.87 23.64 8.58
N MET A 625 0.57 23.99 9.83
CA MET A 625 1.57 24.03 10.89
C MET A 625 2.17 22.65 11.12
N ASP A 626 3.43 22.48 10.80
CA ASP A 626 4.18 21.25 10.96
C ASP A 626 5.43 21.42 11.82
N GLY A 627 5.57 20.61 12.80
CA GLY A 627 6.78 20.49 13.62
C GLY A 627 6.96 19.06 14.10
N GLN A 628 6.07 18.17 13.68
CA GLN A 628 6.07 16.76 14.02
C GLN A 628 6.62 15.87 12.91
N SER A 629 6.60 16.27 11.64
CA SER A 629 7.05 15.43 10.52
C SER A 629 8.51 15.00 10.65
N PRO A 630 9.48 15.83 11.07
CA PRO A 630 10.84 15.34 11.35
C PRO A 630 10.88 14.24 12.41
N LEU A 631 10.04 14.32 13.45
CA LEU A 631 9.95 13.28 14.48
C LEU A 631 9.33 11.99 13.92
N LEU A 632 8.28 12.09 13.11
CA LEU A 632 7.68 10.92 12.43
C LEU A 632 8.67 10.28 11.46
N ALA A 633 9.36 11.08 10.66
CA ALA A 633 10.41 10.62 9.76
C ALA A 633 11.52 9.86 10.50
N SER A 634 11.93 10.34 11.69
CA SER A 634 12.99 9.73 12.48
C SER A 634 12.63 8.34 13.03
N THR A 635 11.37 7.99 13.11
CA THR A 635 10.92 6.65 13.51
C THR A 635 11.21 5.60 12.45
N ASN A 636 11.37 6.00 11.19
CA ASN A 636 11.67 5.09 10.09
C ASN A 636 13.19 5.00 9.87
N PRO A 637 13.83 3.85 10.11
CA PRO A 637 15.30 3.72 10.06
C PRO A 637 15.90 3.88 8.65
N ALA A 638 15.09 3.79 7.61
CA ALA A 638 15.51 4.01 6.22
C ALA A 638 15.41 5.49 5.79
N VAL A 639 14.89 6.38 6.64
CA VAL A 639 14.78 7.81 6.35
C VAL A 639 15.89 8.59 7.05
N VAL A 640 16.59 9.40 6.27
CA VAL A 640 17.61 10.35 6.76
C VAL A 640 17.03 11.74 6.64
N SER A 641 16.67 12.35 7.79
CA SER A 641 15.90 13.58 7.85
C SER A 641 16.77 14.78 8.14
N TYR A 642 16.53 15.93 7.51
CA TYR A 642 17.26 17.18 7.67
C TYR A 642 16.31 18.38 7.71
N ASP A 643 16.71 19.41 8.49
CA ASP A 643 16.02 20.70 8.61
C ASP A 643 17.01 21.85 8.29
N PRO A 644 17.42 22.00 6.99
CA PRO A 644 18.43 22.97 6.58
C PRO A 644 17.92 24.41 6.66
N ALA A 645 18.79 25.34 7.07
CA ALA A 645 18.52 26.77 7.09
C ALA A 645 18.97 27.48 5.81
N TYR A 646 20.06 27.04 5.19
CA TYR A 646 20.73 27.77 4.14
C TYR A 646 20.92 26.92 2.85
N ALA A 647 21.03 27.63 1.73
CA ALA A 647 21.14 27.04 0.41
C ALA A 647 22.40 26.15 0.25
N TYR A 648 23.55 26.55 0.81
CA TYR A 648 24.77 25.76 0.75
C TYR A 648 24.67 24.45 1.55
N GLU A 649 23.89 24.43 2.62
CA GLU A 649 23.64 23.22 3.40
C GLU A 649 22.82 22.21 2.58
N ILE A 650 21.78 22.71 1.89
CA ILE A 650 20.99 21.91 0.96
C ILE A 650 21.89 21.27 -0.11
N ALA A 651 22.86 22.05 -0.64
CA ALA A 651 23.81 21.55 -1.63
C ALA A 651 24.63 20.37 -1.11
N HIS A 652 25.24 20.49 0.08
CA HIS A 652 26.03 19.42 0.69
C HIS A 652 25.18 18.20 1.04
N ILE A 653 23.96 18.38 1.56
CA ILE A 653 23.05 17.30 1.88
C ILE A 653 22.63 16.52 0.63
N VAL A 654 22.28 17.24 -0.45
CA VAL A 654 21.88 16.61 -1.71
C VAL A 654 23.04 15.90 -2.39
N GLU A 655 24.22 16.51 -2.41
CA GLU A 655 25.44 15.91 -2.94
C GLU A 655 25.78 14.61 -2.20
N SER A 656 25.81 14.65 -0.87
CA SER A 656 26.03 13.48 -0.03
C SER A 656 24.96 12.40 -0.23
N GLY A 657 23.70 12.80 -0.38
CA GLY A 657 22.57 11.89 -0.65
C GLY A 657 22.72 11.18 -1.97
N LEU A 658 23.06 11.90 -3.03
CA LEU A 658 23.32 11.32 -4.36
C LEU A 658 24.49 10.33 -4.31
N GLN A 659 25.59 10.69 -3.70
CA GLN A 659 26.75 9.81 -3.55
C GLN A 659 26.44 8.56 -2.74
N ARG A 660 25.63 8.67 -1.69
CA ARG A 660 25.27 7.56 -0.82
C ARG A 660 24.31 6.58 -1.49
N MET A 661 23.30 7.10 -2.19
CA MET A 661 22.24 6.28 -2.81
C MET A 661 22.63 5.72 -4.18
N TYR A 662 23.41 6.48 -4.96
CA TYR A 662 23.69 6.16 -6.37
C TYR A 662 25.18 6.09 -6.71
N GLY A 663 26.05 6.40 -5.76
CA GLY A 663 27.49 6.21 -5.84
C GLY A 663 27.91 4.79 -5.42
N PRO A 664 29.23 4.57 -5.15
CA PRO A 664 29.75 3.23 -4.85
C PRO A 664 29.14 2.55 -3.62
N ALA A 665 28.57 3.31 -2.67
CA ALA A 665 27.93 2.76 -1.47
C ALA A 665 26.59 2.07 -1.78
N ASP A 666 25.90 2.49 -2.81
CA ASP A 666 24.65 1.93 -3.35
C ASP A 666 23.60 1.63 -2.26
N GLU A 667 23.49 2.54 -1.27
CA GLU A 667 22.62 2.35 -0.11
C GLU A 667 21.14 2.63 -0.42
N SER A 668 20.26 1.79 0.11
CA SER A 668 18.80 1.96 0.01
C SER A 668 18.28 2.77 1.20
N VAL A 669 18.31 4.09 1.06
CA VAL A 669 17.82 5.09 2.02
C VAL A 669 17.06 6.19 1.31
N MET A 670 16.20 6.90 2.05
CA MET A 670 15.45 8.06 1.58
C MET A 670 15.93 9.29 2.35
N TYR A 671 16.10 10.41 1.66
CA TYR A 671 16.47 11.69 2.26
C TYR A 671 15.24 12.57 2.39
N TYR A 672 14.87 12.94 3.63
CA TYR A 672 13.80 13.89 3.90
C TYR A 672 14.37 15.25 4.29
N LEU A 673 14.00 16.31 3.57
CA LEU A 673 14.39 17.68 3.85
C LEU A 673 13.15 18.53 4.05
N THR A 674 13.09 19.27 5.16
CA THR A 674 12.11 20.34 5.31
C THR A 674 12.60 21.58 4.58
N VAL A 675 11.70 22.24 3.83
CA VAL A 675 11.98 23.50 3.12
C VAL A 675 10.87 24.51 3.39
N TYR A 676 11.25 25.78 3.39
CA TYR A 676 10.41 26.88 3.86
C TYR A 676 10.09 27.84 2.73
N ASN A 677 8.95 28.54 2.82
CA ASN A 677 8.56 29.58 1.88
C ASN A 677 8.98 30.98 2.36
N GLU A 678 9.43 31.14 3.61
CA GLU A 678 9.94 32.41 4.10
C GLU A 678 11.22 32.79 3.35
N PRO A 679 11.26 33.95 2.65
CA PRO A 679 12.45 34.39 1.92
C PRO A 679 13.45 35.07 2.86
N ILE A 680 14.68 34.63 2.83
CA ILE A 680 15.80 35.22 3.54
C ILE A 680 16.94 35.51 2.55
N VAL A 681 17.87 36.40 2.90
CA VAL A 681 19.12 36.51 2.16
C VAL A 681 19.94 35.24 2.40
N GLN A 682 20.13 34.44 1.38
CA GLN A 682 20.93 33.23 1.48
C GLN A 682 22.41 33.59 1.55
N PRO A 683 23.13 33.25 2.62
CA PRO A 683 24.53 33.56 2.74
C PRO A 683 25.36 32.76 1.70
N LYS A 684 26.51 33.34 1.31
CA LYS A 684 27.55 32.59 0.62
C LYS A 684 28.09 31.51 1.58
N GLU A 685 28.44 30.35 1.05
CA GLU A 685 29.13 29.32 1.83
C GLU A 685 30.36 29.92 2.51
N PRO A 686 30.51 29.78 3.84
CA PRO A 686 31.68 30.28 4.56
C PRO A 686 32.97 29.51 4.14
N GLU A 687 34.08 30.22 4.10
CA GLU A 687 35.39 29.57 3.93
C GLU A 687 35.67 28.64 5.11
N GLY A 688 36.08 27.40 4.81
CA GLY A 688 36.33 26.40 5.84
C GLY A 688 35.07 25.86 6.51
N VAL A 689 33.90 25.90 5.82
CA VAL A 689 32.66 25.30 6.31
C VAL A 689 32.87 23.84 6.65
N ASP A 690 32.32 23.40 7.77
CA ASP A 690 32.35 21.99 8.17
C ASP A 690 31.27 21.20 7.38
N ALA A 691 31.61 20.85 6.12
CA ALA A 691 30.72 20.07 5.25
C ALA A 691 30.39 18.69 5.83
N GLU A 692 31.34 18.07 6.57
CA GLU A 692 31.10 16.79 7.23
C GLU A 692 30.10 16.95 8.39
N GLY A 693 30.22 18.03 9.15
CA GLY A 693 29.27 18.38 10.21
C GLY A 693 27.86 18.64 9.66
N ILE A 694 27.73 19.33 8.53
CA ILE A 694 26.44 19.51 7.83
C ILE A 694 25.82 18.15 7.53
N VAL A 695 26.57 17.26 6.89
CA VAL A 695 26.10 15.92 6.50
C VAL A 695 25.81 15.04 7.73
N LYS A 696 26.53 15.21 8.83
CA LYS A 696 26.25 14.57 10.12
C LYS A 696 25.08 15.19 10.89
N GLY A 697 24.58 16.35 10.46
CA GLY A 697 23.40 17.00 10.98
C GLY A 697 23.66 18.09 12.02
N MET A 698 24.91 18.54 12.22
CA MET A 698 25.25 19.67 13.09
C MET A 698 26.60 20.28 12.72
N HIS A 699 26.64 21.59 12.53
CA HIS A 699 27.89 22.31 12.28
C HIS A 699 27.87 23.68 12.97
N LEU A 700 29.04 24.32 13.07
CA LEU A 700 29.18 25.63 13.67
C LEU A 700 28.93 26.73 12.62
N VAL A 701 27.85 27.51 12.75
CA VAL A 701 27.49 28.59 11.84
C VAL A 701 28.19 29.89 12.20
N HIS A 702 28.16 30.27 13.49
CA HIS A 702 28.76 31.49 14.02
C HIS A 702 29.62 31.21 15.24
N PRO A 703 30.95 31.39 15.16
CA PRO A 703 31.88 31.04 16.24
C PRO A 703 31.75 31.95 17.48
N GLY A 704 30.96 33.00 17.43
CA GLY A 704 30.87 34.00 18.51
C GLY A 704 32.19 34.81 18.65
N SER A 705 32.08 36.09 18.92
CA SER A 705 33.23 36.94 19.23
C SER A 705 33.45 36.99 20.74
N PHE A 706 34.64 36.80 21.16
CA PHE A 706 35.07 36.86 22.59
C PHE A 706 35.99 38.04 22.87
N GLU A 707 36.22 38.96 21.93
CA GLU A 707 37.01 40.15 22.10
C GLU A 707 36.44 41.03 23.21
N GLY A 708 37.26 41.40 24.17
CA GLY A 708 36.88 42.22 25.31
C GLY A 708 35.97 41.55 26.35
N VAL A 709 35.86 40.22 26.31
CA VAL A 709 35.11 39.45 27.30
C VAL A 709 36.08 38.87 28.30
N ASN A 710 35.78 39.02 29.61
CA ASN A 710 36.55 38.45 30.70
C ASN A 710 36.69 36.92 30.53
N GLU A 711 37.86 36.34 30.80
CA GLU A 711 38.10 34.91 30.69
C GLU A 711 37.15 34.04 31.55
N ASP A 712 36.69 34.62 32.69
CA ASP A 712 35.74 33.98 33.59
C ASP A 712 34.27 34.11 33.11
N ALA A 713 34.02 34.76 31.96
CA ALA A 713 32.66 34.93 31.45
C ALA A 713 32.08 33.57 31.04
N ARG A 714 30.84 33.33 31.48
CA ARG A 714 30.11 32.09 31.13
C ARG A 714 29.79 32.08 29.64
N ARG A 715 30.06 30.93 29.02
CA ARG A 715 29.78 30.69 27.60
C ARG A 715 28.55 29.82 27.45
N ALA A 716 27.79 30.04 26.40
CA ALA A 716 26.61 29.23 26.02
C ALA A 716 26.63 28.91 24.52
N GLN A 717 26.12 27.75 24.15
CA GLN A 717 25.86 27.37 22.77
C GLN A 717 24.36 27.49 22.51
N ILE A 718 23.98 28.05 21.37
CA ILE A 718 22.61 28.12 20.89
C ILE A 718 22.50 27.11 19.74
N LEU A 719 21.56 26.16 19.89
CA LEU A 719 21.22 25.22 18.85
C LEU A 719 19.97 25.73 18.13
N ALA A 720 20.03 25.80 16.79
CA ALA A 720 18.94 26.21 15.95
C ALA A 720 18.90 25.36 14.69
N SER A 721 17.75 25.25 14.03
CA SER A 721 17.56 24.60 12.74
C SER A 721 16.57 25.37 11.89
N GLY A 722 16.57 25.16 10.58
CA GLY A 722 15.65 25.80 9.65
C GLY A 722 15.61 27.31 9.81
N VAL A 723 14.43 27.91 9.73
CA VAL A 723 14.23 29.38 9.85
C VAL A 723 14.65 29.96 11.21
N ALA A 724 14.77 29.16 12.25
CA ALA A 724 15.19 29.62 13.57
C ALA A 724 16.66 30.09 13.57
N CYS A 725 17.48 29.65 12.62
CA CYS A 725 18.86 30.09 12.48
C CYS A 725 18.97 31.58 12.11
N ALA A 726 18.10 32.10 11.25
CA ALA A 726 18.05 33.51 10.86
C ALA A 726 17.69 34.41 12.06
N VAL A 727 16.79 33.95 12.93
CA VAL A 727 16.41 34.66 14.17
C VAL A 727 17.56 34.66 15.17
N GLY A 728 18.28 33.56 15.30
CA GLY A 728 19.44 33.43 16.17
C GLY A 728 20.63 34.30 15.76
N ALA A 729 20.74 34.62 14.46
CA ALA A 729 21.84 35.44 13.89
C ALA A 729 21.56 36.96 13.92
N GLY A 730 20.41 37.43 14.45
CA GLY A 730 20.10 38.86 14.57
C GLY A 730 19.52 39.49 13.30
N GLY A 731 18.68 38.76 12.56
CA GLY A 731 17.95 39.29 11.38
C GLY A 731 17.10 40.52 11.72
N PRO A 732 16.75 41.37 10.72
CA PRO A 732 15.95 42.60 10.93
C PRO A 732 14.58 42.20 11.49
N GLY A 733 14.35 42.56 12.77
CA GLY A 733 13.14 42.24 13.54
C GLY A 733 13.35 41.42 14.79
N ALA A 734 14.52 40.86 15.02
CA ALA A 734 14.86 40.20 16.27
C ALA A 734 14.90 41.27 17.36
N ALA A 735 13.99 41.25 18.33
CA ALA A 735 14.09 42.00 19.57
C ALA A 735 15.48 41.73 20.13
N GLN A 736 16.27 42.79 20.34
CA GLN A 736 17.58 42.70 20.97
C GLN A 736 17.40 42.12 22.38
N VAL A 737 17.49 40.80 22.47
CA VAL A 737 17.69 40.18 23.76
C VAL A 737 19.15 40.49 24.10
N ARG A 738 19.34 41.62 24.80
CA ARG A 738 20.64 41.96 25.37
C ARG A 738 20.94 41.00 26.50
N PHE A 739 21.62 39.93 26.13
CA PHE A 739 22.31 39.12 27.11
C PHE A 739 23.73 39.67 27.26
N ARG A 740 24.18 39.84 28.47
CA ARG A 740 25.53 40.37 28.80
C ARG A 740 26.67 39.41 28.40
N ASP A 741 26.35 38.19 27.92
CA ASP A 741 27.33 37.15 27.59
C ASP A 741 27.38 36.87 26.08
N ARG A 742 28.57 36.83 25.48
CA ARG A 742 28.81 36.48 24.07
C ARG A 742 28.60 34.99 23.86
N ARG A 743 27.93 34.59 22.77
CA ARG A 743 27.43 33.24 22.55
C ARG A 743 27.95 32.65 21.25
N ARG A 744 28.21 31.34 21.24
CA ARG A 744 28.36 30.54 20.02
C ARG A 744 27.00 30.12 19.51
N CYS A 745 26.72 30.34 18.22
CA CYS A 745 25.55 29.81 17.55
C CYS A 745 25.96 28.52 16.81
N VAL A 746 25.33 27.43 17.17
CA VAL A 746 25.54 26.12 16.52
C VAL A 746 24.23 25.70 15.88
N GLU A 747 24.27 25.45 14.62
CA GLU A 747 23.12 24.94 13.87
C GLU A 747 23.04 23.43 14.00
N ARG A 748 21.83 22.93 14.21
CA ARG A 748 21.54 21.51 14.29
C ARG A 748 20.53 21.17 13.20
N HIS A 749 20.96 20.46 12.19
CA HIS A 749 20.09 20.00 11.11
C HIS A 749 19.19 18.85 11.53
N LEU A 750 19.44 18.26 12.69
CA LEU A 750 18.64 17.14 13.17
C LEU A 750 18.85 16.83 14.63
N LEU A 751 17.79 16.84 15.37
CA LEU A 751 17.67 16.10 16.62
C LEU A 751 17.72 14.58 16.39
N ASP A 752 17.41 14.14 15.21
CA ASP A 752 17.07 12.74 14.92
C ASP A 752 18.23 11.89 14.40
N ARG A 753 19.26 12.51 13.80
CA ARG A 753 20.40 11.73 13.32
C ARG A 753 21.38 11.29 14.41
N ALA A 754 21.34 11.91 15.55
CA ALA A 754 22.19 11.52 16.70
C ALA A 754 21.66 10.27 17.44
N ALA A 755 20.39 9.91 17.22
CA ALA A 755 19.75 8.81 17.92
C ALA A 755 20.06 7.37 17.40
N PRO A 756 20.24 7.10 16.09
CA PRO A 756 20.42 5.71 15.62
C PRO A 756 21.83 5.15 15.68
N ARG A 757 22.85 5.97 15.97
CA ARG A 757 24.26 5.47 16.00
C ARG A 757 24.80 5.15 17.40
N CYS A 758 23.95 4.70 18.31
CA CYS A 758 24.42 3.87 19.43
C CYS A 758 24.69 2.44 18.95
N ASP A 759 25.36 2.30 17.80
CA ASP A 759 25.88 1.03 17.36
C ASP A 759 27.21 0.74 18.05
N GLY A 760 27.14 -0.21 18.93
CA GLY A 760 28.05 -1.35 19.16
C GLY A 760 29.57 -1.17 19.20
N ARG A 761 30.11 0.02 19.12
CA ARG A 761 31.57 0.22 19.17
C ARG A 761 32.00 1.27 20.20
N ARG A 762 31.72 1.02 21.45
CA ARG A 762 32.50 1.48 22.64
C ARG A 762 31.90 0.88 23.92
N ARG A 763 32.01 -0.42 24.07
CA ARG A 763 32.13 -1.04 25.37
C ARG A 763 33.56 -1.49 25.55
N ALA A 764 34.45 -0.52 25.73
CA ALA A 764 35.76 -0.78 26.34
C ALA A 764 36.12 0.46 27.15
N GLY A 765 35.95 0.38 28.45
CA GLY A 765 36.53 1.32 29.40
C GLY A 765 35.59 2.23 30.19
N LEU A 766 34.65 1.65 30.92
CA LEU A 766 34.17 2.24 32.17
C LEU A 766 34.18 1.13 33.21
N PRO A 767 34.85 1.32 34.37
CA PRO A 767 34.86 0.31 35.42
C PRO A 767 33.49 0.21 36.07
N ALA A 768 33.03 -1.01 36.25
CA ALA A 768 31.82 -1.34 36.97
C ALA A 768 31.88 -0.90 38.44
N PRO A 769 30.82 -0.38 39.02
CA PRO A 769 30.77 -0.24 40.48
C PRO A 769 30.73 -1.62 41.12
N ARG A 770 31.62 -1.87 42.02
CA ARG A 770 31.67 -3.08 42.86
C ARG A 770 30.49 -3.11 43.82
N GLY A 771 29.82 -4.27 43.91
CA GLY A 771 29.21 -4.77 45.11
C GLY A 771 27.70 -4.75 45.17
N SER A 772 27.07 -5.86 44.81
CA SER A 772 26.03 -6.55 45.57
C SER A 772 25.91 -8.01 45.08
N PRO A 773 25.76 -8.99 45.97
CA PRO A 773 25.86 -10.41 45.65
C PRO A 773 24.56 -10.92 44.98
N PRO A 774 24.65 -12.05 44.24
CA PRO A 774 23.51 -12.66 43.59
C PRO A 774 22.69 -13.50 44.58
N HIS A 775 21.38 -13.33 44.58
CA HIS A 775 20.47 -14.28 45.23
C HIS A 775 20.15 -15.45 44.29
N PRO A 776 20.27 -16.69 44.76
CA PRO A 776 19.88 -17.86 43.98
C PRO A 776 18.42 -18.15 44.22
N LEU A 777 17.63 -18.22 43.13
CA LEU A 777 16.35 -18.92 43.17
C LEU A 777 16.56 -20.30 42.55
N SER A 778 16.78 -21.27 43.36
CA SER A 778 16.63 -22.68 43.05
C SER A 778 15.54 -23.27 43.96
N GLY A 779 14.61 -23.97 43.34
CA GLY A 779 13.94 -25.10 43.93
C GLY A 779 12.66 -24.83 44.70
N LEU A 780 11.54 -25.17 44.11
CA LEU A 780 10.39 -25.75 44.87
C LEU A 780 9.79 -26.94 44.09
N PRO A 781 9.46 -28.03 44.81
CA PRO A 781 9.14 -29.30 44.16
C PRO A 781 7.63 -29.45 43.89
N ALA A 782 7.34 -30.35 42.96
CA ALA A 782 6.01 -30.84 42.67
C ALA A 782 5.36 -31.56 43.86
N GLY A 783 4.06 -31.33 44.01
CA GLY A 783 3.28 -32.25 44.85
C GLY A 783 1.92 -31.75 45.35
N ARG A 784 0.91 -32.45 44.84
CA ARG A 784 -0.41 -32.77 45.42
C ARG A 784 -1.64 -32.01 44.97
N ARG A 785 -2.46 -32.86 44.37
CA ARG A 785 -3.92 -32.67 44.14
C ARG A 785 -4.70 -32.41 45.40
N ALA A 786 -5.67 -31.51 45.31
CA ALA A 786 -6.93 -31.66 46.03
C ALA A 786 -8.09 -31.02 45.27
N ARG A 787 -9.22 -31.71 45.28
CA ARG A 787 -10.51 -31.36 44.66
C ARG A 787 -11.26 -30.38 45.56
N SER A 788 -12.11 -29.58 44.98
CA SER A 788 -13.53 -29.35 45.24
C SER A 788 -13.89 -27.85 45.19
N GLY A 789 -14.91 -27.53 44.43
CA GLY A 789 -16.14 -26.99 44.96
C GLY A 789 -16.32 -25.49 44.86
N GLY A 790 -17.03 -25.07 43.83
CA GLY A 790 -18.19 -24.23 43.92
C GLY A 790 -18.05 -22.75 44.28
N ARG A 791 -18.64 -21.98 43.42
CA ARG A 791 -19.33 -20.69 43.55
C ARG A 791 -18.63 -19.48 42.90
N GLY A 792 -19.40 -18.92 41.99
CA GLY A 792 -19.05 -17.69 41.28
C GLY A 792 -19.11 -16.45 42.17
N GLU A 793 -18.20 -15.59 41.95
CA GLU A 793 -18.32 -14.17 42.32
C GLU A 793 -17.87 -13.28 41.18
N ARG A 794 -18.70 -12.26 41.00
CA ARG A 794 -18.52 -11.22 39.95
C ARG A 794 -17.34 -10.35 40.33
N LEU A 795 -16.39 -10.21 39.43
CA LEU A 795 -15.38 -9.17 39.54
C LEU A 795 -15.92 -7.88 38.87
N HIS A 796 -16.13 -6.88 39.70
CA HIS A 796 -16.36 -5.49 39.26
C HIS A 796 -15.09 -4.91 38.65
N ALA A 797 -15.22 -4.36 37.47
CA ALA A 797 -14.19 -3.52 36.84
C ALA A 797 -14.00 -2.24 37.66
N ALA A 798 -12.82 -2.06 38.23
CA ALA A 798 -12.40 -0.80 38.83
C ALA A 798 -11.94 0.14 37.75
N GLY A 799 -12.60 1.29 37.63
CA GLY A 799 -12.29 2.35 36.68
C GLY A 799 -10.91 2.96 36.93
N ALA A 800 -10.15 3.10 35.85
CA ALA A 800 -8.93 3.89 35.84
C ALA A 800 -9.30 5.38 35.84
N ARG A 801 -8.83 6.11 36.82
CA ARG A 801 -8.89 7.57 36.85
C ARG A 801 -7.80 8.16 35.92
N PRO A 802 -8.11 9.11 35.08
CA PRO A 802 -7.10 9.90 34.39
C PRO A 802 -6.83 11.16 35.20
N ASP A 803 -5.69 11.23 35.87
CA ASP A 803 -5.12 12.51 36.31
C ASP A 803 -3.71 12.30 36.85
N ARG A 804 -2.74 12.40 35.96
CA ARG A 804 -1.40 12.89 36.34
C ARG A 804 -0.83 13.69 35.16
N PRO A 805 -0.46 14.97 35.37
CA PRO A 805 0.21 15.76 34.34
C PRO A 805 1.62 15.23 34.10
N VAL A 806 1.97 15.08 32.84
CA VAL A 806 3.33 14.74 32.39
C VAL A 806 4.27 15.84 32.83
N GLY A 807 5.10 15.55 33.82
CA GLY A 807 6.10 16.47 34.35
C GLY A 807 7.17 16.78 33.30
N ALA A 808 7.38 18.06 33.05
CA ALA A 808 8.45 18.56 32.21
C ALA A 808 9.80 18.05 32.73
N ARG A 809 10.53 17.29 31.92
CA ARG A 809 11.90 16.87 32.21
C ARG A 809 12.80 18.11 32.23
N ARG A 810 13.40 18.34 33.37
CA ARG A 810 14.37 19.44 33.57
C ARG A 810 15.73 18.99 33.03
N LEU A 811 16.27 19.75 32.08
CA LEU A 811 17.64 19.59 31.64
C LEU A 811 18.58 20.20 32.68
N ARG A 812 19.54 19.45 33.21
CA ARG A 812 20.62 20.01 34.06
C ARG A 812 21.80 20.34 33.15
N LEU A 813 22.21 21.61 33.19
CA LEU A 813 23.47 22.04 32.61
C LEU A 813 24.61 21.79 33.63
N ALA A 814 25.77 21.42 33.11
CA ALA A 814 26.98 21.25 33.94
C ALA A 814 27.25 22.59 34.66
N GLY A 815 27.03 22.61 35.95
CA GLY A 815 27.16 23.81 36.77
C GLY A 815 26.01 24.11 37.72
N GLY A 816 25.03 23.27 37.82
CA GLY A 816 24.07 23.25 38.96
C GLY A 816 22.99 24.30 39.02
N ARG A 817 22.69 25.10 37.98
CA ARG A 817 21.59 26.07 37.99
C ARG A 817 20.51 25.68 36.93
N ARG A 818 19.25 25.91 37.31
CA ARG A 818 18.04 25.57 36.58
C ARG A 818 17.59 26.71 35.67
N LEU A 819 17.32 26.45 34.41
CA LEU A 819 16.67 27.37 33.48
C LEU A 819 15.15 27.07 33.46
N ARG A 820 14.33 28.08 33.73
CA ARG A 820 12.88 28.04 33.48
C ARG A 820 12.61 28.60 32.10
N LEU A 821 12.01 27.80 31.22
CA LEU A 821 11.38 28.32 30.01
C LEU A 821 10.02 28.91 30.38
N LEU A 822 9.92 30.25 30.30
CA LEU A 822 8.67 30.98 30.45
C LEU A 822 7.92 30.90 29.11
N GLY A 823 6.82 30.14 29.10
CA GLY A 823 5.81 30.27 28.06
C GLY A 823 4.96 31.51 28.31
N HIS A 824 4.64 32.22 27.26
CA HIS A 824 3.82 33.43 27.29
C HIS A 824 2.42 33.12 27.83
N PRO A 825 1.86 33.93 28.74
CA PRO A 825 0.45 33.88 29.08
C PRO A 825 -0.32 34.89 28.24
N GLY A 826 -1.41 34.47 27.66
CA GLY A 826 -2.34 35.46 27.13
C GLY A 826 -3.30 34.93 26.12
N GLY A 827 -4.55 34.75 26.50
CA GLY A 827 -5.65 34.51 25.61
C GLY A 827 -6.71 33.60 26.22
N GLY A 828 -7.45 34.13 27.21
CA GLY A 828 -8.59 33.44 27.75
C GLY A 828 -9.73 33.35 26.76
N ALA A 829 -10.26 32.18 26.54
CA ALA A 829 -11.53 31.96 25.87
C ALA A 829 -12.65 31.85 26.92
N PRO A 830 -13.86 32.34 26.67
CA PRO A 830 -14.94 32.35 27.64
C PRO A 830 -15.55 30.95 27.80
N VAL A 831 -15.74 30.54 29.03
CA VAL A 831 -16.42 29.33 29.47
C VAL A 831 -17.91 29.50 29.33
N LEU A 832 -18.59 28.66 28.59
CA LEU A 832 -20.06 28.56 28.62
C LEU A 832 -20.50 27.57 29.72
N PRO A 833 -21.60 27.86 30.45
CA PRO A 833 -21.99 27.08 31.62
C PRO A 833 -22.71 25.76 31.30
N HIS A 834 -22.34 24.74 32.04
CA HIS A 834 -23.00 23.45 32.06
C HIS A 834 -24.45 23.52 32.56
N ARG A 835 -25.38 22.89 31.84
CA ARG A 835 -26.68 22.49 32.36
C ARG A 835 -26.59 21.05 32.85
N ARG A 836 -27.01 20.85 34.08
CA ARG A 836 -27.18 19.52 34.72
C ARG A 836 -28.42 18.78 34.22
N PRO A 837 -28.41 17.44 34.22
CA PRO A 837 -29.60 16.62 33.93
C PRO A 837 -30.45 16.49 35.16
N LEU A 838 -31.75 16.42 34.98
CA LEU A 838 -32.76 16.08 36.00
C LEU A 838 -33.01 14.57 35.94
N ASP A 839 -32.83 13.95 37.10
CA ASP A 839 -33.26 12.61 37.47
C ASP A 839 -34.80 12.55 37.64
N ARG A 840 -35.39 11.43 37.22
CA ARG A 840 -36.55 10.72 37.73
C ARG A 840 -36.90 9.59 36.75
N GLY A 841 -36.98 8.34 37.06
CA GLY A 841 -37.45 7.62 38.24
C GLY A 841 -38.44 6.61 37.75
N ALA A 842 -38.10 5.34 37.87
CA ALA A 842 -38.92 4.15 38.15
C ALA A 842 -40.21 3.85 37.33
N GLY A 843 -40.35 2.58 36.91
CA GLY A 843 -41.61 1.84 36.90
C GLY A 843 -41.81 0.93 35.69
N ALA A 844 -41.42 -0.36 35.75
CA ALA A 844 -42.16 -1.42 35.09
C ALA A 844 -43.42 -1.78 35.93
N PRO A 845 -44.48 -2.37 35.42
CA PRO A 845 -44.50 -3.75 34.95
C PRO A 845 -45.50 -4.09 33.79
N ASP A 846 -45.17 -5.17 33.13
CA ASP A 846 -45.96 -6.40 32.83
C ASP A 846 -47.28 -6.38 32.04
N ALA A 847 -47.32 -7.33 31.10
CA ALA A 847 -48.39 -8.20 30.66
C ALA A 847 -49.55 -7.71 29.75
N GLY A 848 -49.68 -8.39 28.65
CA GLY A 848 -51.05 -8.86 28.35
C GLY A 848 -51.55 -8.64 26.91
N ARG A 849 -51.36 -9.63 26.07
CA ARG A 849 -52.35 -10.25 25.15
C ARG A 849 -53.32 -9.43 24.31
N GLN A 850 -53.34 -9.80 23.01
CA GLN A 850 -54.49 -10.08 22.13
C GLN A 850 -55.13 -8.89 21.38
N GLY A 851 -55.19 -9.06 20.02
CA GLY A 851 -56.46 -9.02 19.40
C GLY A 851 -56.54 -8.27 18.07
N ARG A 852 -56.52 -9.01 17.01
CA ARG A 852 -57.33 -8.88 15.76
C ARG A 852 -57.96 -7.51 15.37
N GLY A 853 -57.79 -7.18 14.08
CA GLY A 853 -58.76 -6.30 13.41
C GLY A 853 -58.28 -5.72 12.09
N ALA A 854 -58.66 -6.37 11.03
CA ALA A 854 -58.57 -5.85 9.69
C ALA A 854 -59.55 -4.69 9.47
N ARG A 855 -59.19 -3.72 8.65
CA ARG A 855 -60.09 -3.14 7.63
C ARG A 855 -59.35 -2.25 6.63
N ARG A 856 -59.72 -2.47 5.39
CA ARG A 856 -59.46 -1.71 4.16
C ARG A 856 -60.06 -0.31 4.21
N VAL A 857 -59.59 0.56 3.34
CA VAL A 857 -60.20 1.59 2.49
C VAL A 857 -59.10 2.63 2.26
N GLY A 858 -58.71 3.19 1.14
CA GLY A 858 -59.25 3.31 -0.18
C GLY A 858 -58.43 4.36 -0.92
N ALA A 859 -58.48 4.28 -2.19
CA ALA A 859 -57.76 5.01 -3.24
C ALA A 859 -57.85 6.54 -3.18
N ALA A 860 -56.88 7.20 -3.78
CA ALA A 860 -56.92 8.21 -4.84
C ALA A 860 -55.92 9.36 -4.68
N GLY A 861 -55.34 9.77 -5.78
CA GLY A 861 -54.73 11.08 -5.93
C GLY A 861 -53.43 11.10 -6.78
N ARG A 862 -53.54 10.92 -8.09
CA ARG A 862 -52.52 11.35 -9.06
C ARG A 862 -52.43 12.88 -9.05
N ALA A 863 -51.22 13.42 -9.05
CA ALA A 863 -50.99 14.78 -9.50
C ALA A 863 -49.80 14.78 -10.48
N GLU A 864 -50.14 15.13 -11.70
CA GLU A 864 -49.22 15.45 -12.80
C GLU A 864 -48.41 16.71 -12.46
N VAL A 865 -47.13 16.72 -12.79
CA VAL A 865 -46.35 17.96 -12.87
C VAL A 865 -45.96 18.16 -14.33
N ARG A 866 -46.48 19.22 -14.93
CA ARG A 866 -46.02 19.80 -16.20
C ARG A 866 -44.97 20.87 -15.96
N PRO A 867 -44.08 21.13 -16.95
CA PRO A 867 -42.98 22.05 -16.80
C PRO A 867 -43.38 23.51 -17.10
N ALA A 868 -42.81 24.44 -16.36
CA ALA A 868 -43.00 25.87 -16.60
C ALA A 868 -41.80 26.49 -17.34
N GLN A 869 -42.19 27.26 -18.36
CA GLN A 869 -41.35 28.01 -19.28
C GLN A 869 -40.67 29.23 -18.65
N ARG A 870 -39.58 29.64 -19.30
CA ARG A 870 -38.88 30.91 -19.23
C ARG A 870 -39.75 32.15 -19.16
N GLN A 871 -39.40 33.10 -18.29
CA GLN A 871 -39.66 34.53 -18.56
C GLN A 871 -38.47 35.40 -18.14
N ARG A 872 -38.04 36.22 -19.11
CA ARG A 872 -37.10 37.34 -18.98
C ARG A 872 -37.80 38.52 -18.30
N GLY A 873 -37.11 39.25 -17.47
CA GLY A 873 -37.61 40.50 -16.91
C GLY A 873 -36.54 41.35 -16.22
N ARG A 874 -35.98 42.25 -16.99
CA ARG A 874 -35.73 43.70 -16.73
C ARG A 874 -34.95 44.13 -15.50
N LEU A 875 -33.81 44.72 -15.81
CA LEU A 875 -33.01 45.70 -15.08
C LEU A 875 -33.82 46.84 -14.42
N ARG A 876 -33.46 47.21 -13.19
CA ARG A 876 -33.58 48.61 -12.75
C ARG A 876 -32.26 49.05 -12.09
N GLN A 877 -31.81 50.17 -12.59
CA GLN A 877 -30.67 50.96 -12.19
C GLN A 877 -30.89 51.59 -10.80
N CYS A 878 -29.82 51.72 -10.02
CA CYS A 878 -29.63 52.88 -9.12
C CYS A 878 -28.20 53.38 -9.24
N ARG A 879 -28.10 54.64 -9.60
CA ARG A 879 -26.89 55.52 -9.69
C ARG A 879 -26.32 55.72 -8.30
N GLY A 880 -25.00 55.77 -8.16
CA GLY A 880 -24.12 56.84 -8.32
C GLY A 880 -23.14 56.97 -7.17
N ARG A 881 -21.87 57.02 -7.41
CA ARG A 881 -20.94 58.11 -6.97
C ARG A 881 -19.47 57.74 -7.34
N ARG A 882 -19.00 58.55 -8.24
CA ARG A 882 -17.67 59.15 -8.48
C ARG A 882 -16.38 58.31 -8.29
N LEU A 883 -15.83 58.07 -9.43
CA LEU A 883 -14.42 57.84 -9.72
C LEU A 883 -13.56 59.08 -9.45
N ILE A 884 -12.36 58.87 -8.88
CA ILE A 884 -11.24 59.79 -9.06
C ILE A 884 -10.16 58.99 -9.80
N ALA A 885 -9.96 59.41 -11.05
CA ALA A 885 -8.87 58.93 -11.88
C ALA A 885 -7.59 59.78 -11.62
N VAL A 886 -6.46 59.12 -11.46
CA VAL A 886 -5.14 59.74 -11.57
C VAL A 886 -4.44 59.08 -12.78
N ARG A 887 -4.14 59.88 -13.78
CA ARG A 887 -3.34 59.52 -14.94
C ARG A 887 -1.84 59.65 -14.65
N PRO A 888 -1.00 58.82 -15.31
CA PRO A 888 0.46 58.97 -15.19
C PRO A 888 1.00 60.00 -16.20
N SER A 889 2.02 60.74 -15.79
CA SER A 889 2.84 61.60 -16.67
C SER A 889 4.02 60.81 -17.21
N SER A 890 4.16 60.86 -18.52
CA SER A 890 5.36 60.53 -19.29
C SER A 890 6.45 61.63 -19.11
N ASP A 891 7.71 61.31 -19.02
CA ASP A 891 8.73 61.76 -19.96
C ASP A 891 10.18 61.35 -19.59
N ARG A 892 10.82 60.78 -20.65
CA ARG A 892 12.17 61.01 -21.18
C ARG A 892 13.38 60.27 -20.62
N ARG A 893 13.93 59.58 -21.60
CA ARG A 893 15.35 59.10 -21.73
C ARG A 893 16.41 60.24 -21.74
N PRO A 894 17.68 59.93 -21.72
CA PRO A 894 18.35 58.82 -22.41
C PRO A 894 18.90 57.71 -21.50
#